data_82976511f1dba2f49d800998bd586747
#
_entry.id   82976511f1dba2f49d800998bd586747
#
_cell.length_a   1.000
_cell.length_b   1.000
_cell.length_c   1.000
_cell.angle_alpha   90.00
_cell.angle_beta   90.00
_cell.angle_gamma   90.00
#
_symmetry.space_group_name_H-M   'P 1'
#
loop_
_entity.id
_entity.type
_entity.pdbx_description
1 polymer ?
#
loop_
_entity_poly.entity_id
_entity_poly.type
_entity_poly.pdbx_seq_one_letter_code
_entity_poly.pdbx_strand_id
1 'polypeptide(L)'
;MTIKRENAVLAKPVNKYKIKEMQYRFSFILSTLACLLCFCAPGNAQEITAEENNSPVILYSATPKKYEIGGIKVEGVKNYEDYVLIGLSGLSVGQTITVPGDDITSAIKRYWRHGLFSDVRIEAEKIVGNKIFLKIVLTQRPRIAEIRYHGIKKSEREDLETKLGVNWAKGSQITPNTIDRAKIVIKRHFDDKGFKNAEVNIIERPIEGNKEQVNVDVMIDKKEKVKVNQIIIDGNTILSDKKLKRVMKKTNEKNKLVNIFRPKKFIEEKYEEDKQLIIDKYNELGYRDAQIVVDSITPFDDRSVNIYMNIEEGNKYYLRNITWVGNTIYPSDFLASELRMKKGDVYNQKLLGERISTDDDAIGNRYYNQGYVFYNLDPVEVNIVGDSIDLEMRITEGPQATINRVRINGNDRLYENVVRRELRTKPGDLFNKDALERSYREIAQMGHFNPENINPDVQPDAANGTVDINWNLESKANDQIEFSAGWGQTGVIGKLSLKFTNFSIANLFRKNDNYRGILPQGDGQTLTISGQTNGSYYQSYSVSFFDPWFGGKRANSFSVSAFYSVQTDISSNYYNSAYMNNYWNYYSGYGSYYNNYYNNYESYYDPDKSIQMYGLSLGWGKRLRWPDDYFTLSAELSFQRFILKDWSYLYIRLNNGEYMSTGNCNNLSFGLTLARNSTDNPIFPRSGSDFSASVHFTPPYSLFSDKDYATYGKDDYDEAASVFRWIEYHKWKFKAKTYTALSGAQKCPVIMTRAE
;
A
#
# COMPACT_ATOMS: atom_id res chain seq x y z
N MET A 1 53.84 -32.09 -5.27
CA MET A 1 55.12 -31.50 -5.71
C MET A 1 55.04 -30.00 -5.46
N THR A 2 55.80 -29.55 -4.49
CA THR A 2 55.78 -28.24 -3.83
C THR A 2 56.59 -27.24 -4.64
N ILE A 3 56.15 -26.04 -4.91
CA ILE A 3 57.00 -24.88 -5.13
C ILE A 3 56.38 -23.63 -4.51
N LYS A 4 57.09 -23.12 -3.52
CA LYS A 4 56.96 -21.77 -2.93
C LYS A 4 57.33 -20.72 -3.97
N ARG A 5 56.69 -19.57 -3.88
CA ARG A 5 57.30 -18.27 -4.24
C ARG A 5 56.87 -17.16 -3.33
N GLU A 6 57.90 -16.43 -2.99
CA GLU A 6 58.11 -15.42 -1.99
C GLU A 6 57.44 -14.06 -2.30
N ASN A 7 57.34 -13.35 -1.25
CA ASN A 7 56.93 -11.97 -0.97
C ASN A 7 57.46 -10.89 -1.95
N ALA A 8 56.55 -10.00 -2.35
CA ALA A 8 56.90 -8.63 -2.67
C ALA A 8 56.03 -7.69 -1.80
N VAL A 9 56.68 -6.99 -0.90
CA VAL A 9 56.15 -5.98 -0.01
C VAL A 9 55.86 -4.73 -0.86
N LEU A 10 54.60 -4.36 -0.98
CA LEU A 10 54.18 -3.04 -1.46
C LEU A 10 53.62 -2.22 -0.27
N ALA A 11 54.35 -1.14 0.02
CA ALA A 11 54.02 -0.18 1.06
C ALA A 11 52.64 0.47 0.81
N LYS A 12 51.75 0.40 1.81
CA LYS A 12 50.48 1.15 1.84
C LYS A 12 50.75 2.61 2.22
N PRO A 13 50.04 3.59 1.60
CA PRO A 13 50.19 4.99 1.96
C PRO A 13 49.60 5.26 3.37
N VAL A 14 50.34 5.96 4.18
CA VAL A 14 50.00 6.36 5.54
C VAL A 14 48.83 7.36 5.49
N ASN A 15 47.76 7.03 6.19
CA ASN A 15 46.50 7.76 6.23
C ASN A 15 46.65 9.09 6.98
N LYS A 16 46.50 10.21 6.30
CA LYS A 16 46.60 11.62 6.80
C LYS A 16 45.68 11.94 8.01
N TYR A 17 44.77 11.05 8.34
CA TYR A 17 43.84 11.26 9.47
C TYR A 17 44.43 10.94 10.85
N LYS A 18 45.44 10.10 10.95
CA LYS A 18 46.08 9.77 12.25
C LYS A 18 46.99 10.87 12.81
N ILE A 19 47.46 11.78 11.99
CA ILE A 19 48.34 12.86 12.43
C ILE A 19 47.55 14.01 13.08
N LYS A 20 46.29 14.23 12.69
CA LYS A 20 45.42 15.25 13.31
C LYS A 20 44.93 14.85 14.71
N GLU A 21 44.68 13.59 14.96
CA GLU A 21 44.22 13.09 16.27
C GLU A 21 45.33 13.15 17.34
N MET A 22 46.60 13.03 16.96
CA MET A 22 47.72 13.14 17.86
C MET A 22 48.01 14.60 18.25
N GLN A 23 47.75 15.57 17.39
CA GLN A 23 47.92 16.99 17.71
C GLN A 23 46.82 17.51 18.65
N TYR A 24 45.60 17.00 18.59
CA TYR A 24 44.53 17.37 19.52
C TYR A 24 44.74 16.79 20.93
N ARG A 25 45.35 15.63 21.08
CA ARG A 25 45.66 15.05 22.41
C ARG A 25 46.80 15.75 23.12
N PHE A 26 47.77 16.29 22.38
CA PHE A 26 48.87 17.07 22.97
C PHE A 26 48.43 18.48 23.40
N SER A 27 47.51 19.11 22.67
CA SER A 27 46.95 20.40 23.03
C SER A 27 46.05 20.35 24.27
N PHE A 28 45.35 19.23 24.48
CA PHE A 28 44.45 19.04 25.63
C PHE A 28 45.25 18.80 26.93
N ILE A 29 46.41 18.13 26.87
CA ILE A 29 47.26 17.87 28.04
C ILE A 29 47.99 19.14 28.46
N LEU A 30 48.36 20.04 27.52
CA LEU A 30 49.00 21.31 27.85
C LEU A 30 48.03 22.33 28.47
N SER A 31 46.75 22.31 28.10
CA SER A 31 45.71 23.20 28.63
C SER A 31 45.28 22.79 30.06
N THR A 32 45.31 21.50 30.39
CA THR A 32 44.97 21.01 31.73
C THR A 32 46.11 21.23 32.73
N LEU A 33 47.38 21.27 32.25
CA LEU A 33 48.53 21.62 33.13
C LEU A 33 48.62 23.12 33.43
N ALA A 34 48.12 24.00 32.55
CA ALA A 34 48.08 25.44 32.77
C ALA A 34 46.98 25.87 33.77
N CYS A 35 45.87 25.10 33.86
CA CYS A 35 44.82 25.36 34.84
C CYS A 35 45.15 24.92 36.27
N LEU A 36 46.15 24.03 36.47
CA LEU A 36 46.55 23.58 37.82
C LEU A 36 47.57 24.50 38.53
N LEU A 37 48.10 25.48 37.83
CA LEU A 37 49.11 26.40 38.41
C LEU A 37 48.55 27.81 38.82
N CYS A 38 47.24 28.05 38.66
CA CYS A 38 46.60 29.32 39.03
C CYS A 38 45.77 29.27 40.32
N PHE A 39 45.92 28.25 41.17
CA PHE A 39 45.22 28.19 42.44
C PHE A 39 46.15 28.22 43.64
N CYS A 40 46.89 29.34 43.80
CA CYS A 40 47.48 29.72 45.08
C CYS A 40 47.55 31.22 45.13
N ALA A 41 46.46 31.88 45.46
CA ALA A 41 46.47 33.24 46.07
C ALA A 41 45.46 33.26 47.22
N PRO A 42 45.80 33.73 48.39
CA PRO A 42 44.89 33.77 49.53
C PRO A 42 43.85 34.85 49.31
N GLY A 43 42.63 34.45 49.02
CA GLY A 43 41.47 35.33 48.96
C GLY A 43 40.86 35.49 50.35
N ASN A 44 40.66 36.71 50.75
CA ASN A 44 39.99 37.12 51.99
C ASN A 44 38.62 36.43 52.15
N ALA A 45 38.46 35.86 53.33
CA ALA A 45 37.16 35.38 53.80
C ALA A 45 36.21 36.57 53.98
N GLN A 46 35.28 36.74 53.05
CA GLN A 46 34.04 37.46 53.33
C GLN A 46 33.10 36.49 54.04
N GLU A 47 32.73 36.83 55.26
CA GLU A 47 31.62 36.19 55.97
C GLU A 47 30.38 36.27 55.15
N ILE A 48 29.96 35.08 54.56
CA ILE A 48 28.63 34.90 54.06
C ILE A 48 27.75 34.65 55.28
N THR A 49 27.06 35.71 55.75
CA THR A 49 25.92 35.53 56.66
C THR A 49 24.96 34.55 56.05
N ALA A 50 24.91 33.36 56.62
CA ALA A 50 23.88 32.38 56.34
C ALA A 50 22.51 33.02 56.72
N GLU A 51 21.74 33.44 55.69
CA GLU A 51 20.31 33.62 55.90
C GLU A 51 19.75 32.23 56.31
N GLU A 52 19.46 32.09 57.57
CA GLU A 52 18.67 30.97 58.10
C GLU A 52 17.37 30.91 57.30
N ASN A 53 17.24 29.89 56.46
CA ASN A 53 16.04 29.54 55.73
C ASN A 53 15.06 28.99 56.77
N ASN A 54 14.39 29.88 57.50
CA ASN A 54 13.42 29.57 58.54
C ASN A 54 12.06 29.21 57.89
N SER A 55 12.08 28.19 57.00
CA SER A 55 10.85 27.64 56.46
C SER A 55 10.10 26.90 57.60
N PRO A 56 8.84 27.23 57.89
CA PRO A 56 8.12 26.60 58.97
C PRO A 56 7.95 25.12 58.75
N VAL A 57 8.49 24.28 59.65
CA VAL A 57 8.32 22.82 59.59
C VAL A 57 6.95 22.44 60.08
N ILE A 58 6.08 22.01 59.17
CA ILE A 58 4.75 21.50 59.51
C ILE A 58 4.83 19.98 59.61
N LEU A 59 4.68 19.43 60.81
CA LEU A 59 4.62 17.99 60.98
C LEU A 59 3.22 17.48 60.68
N TYR A 60 3.09 16.40 59.87
CA TYR A 60 1.83 15.78 59.54
C TYR A 60 1.09 15.19 60.74
N SER A 61 1.75 14.97 61.84
CA SER A 61 1.16 14.59 63.14
C SER A 61 0.63 15.78 63.95
N ALA A 62 0.79 17.01 63.46
CA ALA A 62 0.29 18.20 64.16
C ALA A 62 -1.23 18.32 64.05
N THR A 63 -1.85 18.96 65.04
CA THR A 63 -3.28 19.27 64.99
C THR A 63 -3.61 20.17 63.78
N PRO A 64 -4.52 19.81 62.91
CA PRO A 64 -4.87 20.58 61.70
C PRO A 64 -5.29 22.02 62.08
N LYS A 65 -4.71 23.02 61.44
CA LYS A 65 -5.06 24.42 61.58
C LYS A 65 -5.56 24.99 60.26
N LYS A 66 -6.49 25.95 60.36
CA LYS A 66 -7.02 26.63 59.17
C LYS A 66 -6.15 27.84 58.88
N TYR A 67 -5.74 27.98 57.62
CA TYR A 67 -4.98 29.11 57.12
C TYR A 67 -5.64 29.64 55.84
N GLU A 68 -5.57 30.95 55.63
CA GLU A 68 -5.87 31.60 54.35
C GLU A 68 -4.62 31.60 53.46
N ILE A 69 -4.74 31.21 52.22
CA ILE A 69 -3.59 31.27 51.26
C ILE A 69 -3.28 32.73 50.94
N GLY A 70 -2.14 33.22 51.42
CA GLY A 70 -1.68 34.58 51.18
C GLY A 70 -0.94 34.75 49.84
N GLY A 71 -0.44 33.66 49.26
CA GLY A 71 0.27 33.64 47.96
C GLY A 71 0.68 32.24 47.62
N ILE A 72 0.82 31.98 46.30
CA ILE A 72 1.31 30.71 45.74
C ILE A 72 2.41 31.02 44.74
N LYS A 73 3.56 30.43 44.93
CA LYS A 73 4.72 30.49 44.02
C LYS A 73 4.97 29.12 43.42
N VAL A 74 5.30 29.05 42.14
CA VAL A 74 5.65 27.78 41.47
C VAL A 74 7.13 27.81 41.08
N GLU A 75 7.85 26.72 41.33
CA GLU A 75 9.25 26.56 40.97
C GLU A 75 9.50 25.19 40.31
N GLY A 76 10.58 25.13 39.49
CA GLY A 76 11.08 23.88 38.91
C GLY A 76 10.62 23.58 37.50
N VAL A 77 9.68 24.36 36.92
CA VAL A 77 9.22 24.22 35.55
C VAL A 77 9.29 25.53 34.79
N LYS A 78 9.92 25.54 33.61
CA LYS A 78 10.13 26.76 32.81
C LYS A 78 9.18 26.89 31.59
N ASN A 79 8.48 25.83 31.24
CA ASN A 79 7.71 25.75 29.98
C ASN A 79 6.20 25.98 30.15
N TYR A 80 5.76 26.39 31.36
CA TYR A 80 4.36 26.67 31.67
C TYR A 80 4.28 27.96 32.44
N GLU A 81 3.27 28.76 32.19
CA GLU A 81 2.97 29.96 32.96
C GLU A 81 2.47 29.59 34.36
N ASP A 82 2.93 30.30 35.39
CA ASP A 82 2.63 30.02 36.80
C ASP A 82 1.10 29.92 37.07
N TYR A 83 0.30 30.79 36.44
CA TYR A 83 -1.15 30.82 36.65
C TYR A 83 -1.83 29.51 36.16
N VAL A 84 -1.29 28.86 35.08
CA VAL A 84 -1.78 27.58 34.58
C VAL A 84 -1.49 26.47 35.58
N LEU A 85 -0.25 26.47 36.09
CA LEU A 85 0.17 25.46 37.07
C LEU A 85 -0.61 25.62 38.38
N ILE A 86 -0.79 26.86 38.87
CA ILE A 86 -1.61 27.12 40.04
C ILE A 86 -3.05 26.67 39.83
N GLY A 87 -3.64 26.94 38.65
CA GLY A 87 -4.96 26.46 38.27
C GLY A 87 -5.09 24.94 38.31
N LEU A 88 -4.07 24.20 37.87
CA LEU A 88 -4.05 22.73 37.95
C LEU A 88 -4.06 22.19 39.37
N SER A 89 -3.50 22.93 40.35
CA SER A 89 -3.54 22.55 41.76
C SER A 89 -4.96 22.60 42.35
N GLY A 90 -5.79 23.49 41.79
CA GLY A 90 -7.10 23.83 42.34
C GLY A 90 -7.03 24.61 43.64
N LEU A 91 -5.87 25.20 43.96
CA LEU A 91 -5.69 26.14 45.08
C LEU A 91 -5.75 27.57 44.52
N SER A 92 -6.28 28.48 45.28
CA SER A 92 -6.33 29.91 44.91
C SER A 92 -5.97 30.80 46.08
N VAL A 93 -5.35 31.94 45.76
CA VAL A 93 -5.07 32.97 46.76
C VAL A 93 -6.35 33.49 47.40
N GLY A 94 -6.39 33.62 48.71
CA GLY A 94 -7.60 33.96 49.49
C GLY A 94 -8.43 32.76 49.91
N GLN A 95 -8.18 31.55 49.43
CA GLN A 95 -8.86 30.32 49.83
C GLN A 95 -8.42 29.91 51.22
N THR A 96 -9.38 29.52 52.07
CA THR A 96 -9.12 28.93 53.39
C THR A 96 -8.87 27.44 53.25
N ILE A 97 -7.72 26.96 53.68
CA ILE A 97 -7.34 25.54 53.66
C ILE A 97 -7.00 25.03 55.04
N THR A 98 -7.08 23.74 55.24
CA THR A 98 -6.65 23.06 56.47
C THR A 98 -5.29 22.43 56.25
N VAL A 99 -4.29 22.74 57.08
CA VAL A 99 -2.91 22.24 56.98
C VAL A 99 -2.43 21.68 58.31
N PRO A 100 -1.97 20.43 58.36
CA PRO A 100 -2.08 19.40 57.33
C PRO A 100 -3.53 18.98 57.09
N GLY A 101 -3.86 18.66 55.81
CA GLY A 101 -5.24 18.30 55.44
C GLY A 101 -5.41 17.87 53.98
N ASP A 102 -6.67 17.59 53.64
CA ASP A 102 -7.03 17.02 52.33
C ASP A 102 -6.85 18.00 51.17
N ASP A 103 -6.88 19.30 51.41
CA ASP A 103 -6.71 20.32 50.36
C ASP A 103 -5.36 20.18 49.64
N ILE A 104 -4.28 20.08 50.42
CA ILE A 104 -2.90 19.91 49.91
C ILE A 104 -2.76 18.53 49.25
N THR A 105 -3.29 17.48 49.90
CA THR A 105 -3.23 16.12 49.33
C THR A 105 -3.98 16.04 47.99
N SER A 106 -5.12 16.71 47.89
CA SER A 106 -5.93 16.76 46.68
C SER A 106 -5.21 17.54 45.55
N ALA A 107 -4.53 18.64 45.88
CA ALA A 107 -3.72 19.40 44.94
C ALA A 107 -2.57 18.54 44.38
N ILE A 108 -1.84 17.83 45.24
CA ILE A 108 -0.78 16.89 44.82
C ILE A 108 -1.37 15.79 43.93
N LYS A 109 -2.50 15.17 44.29
CA LYS A 109 -3.17 14.15 43.49
C LYS A 109 -3.61 14.64 42.10
N ARG A 110 -4.02 15.93 41.99
CA ARG A 110 -4.36 16.54 40.69
C ARG A 110 -3.16 16.62 39.77
N TYR A 111 -2.01 17.10 40.24
CA TYR A 111 -0.78 17.12 39.45
C TYR A 111 -0.36 15.71 39.01
N TRP A 112 -0.42 14.72 39.90
CA TRP A 112 -0.12 13.33 39.56
C TRP A 112 -1.06 12.76 38.49
N ARG A 113 -2.34 13.11 38.55
CA ARG A 113 -3.33 12.66 37.56
C ARG A 113 -3.04 13.16 36.16
N HIS A 114 -2.49 14.36 36.04
CA HIS A 114 -2.06 14.90 34.74
C HIS A 114 -0.86 14.16 34.14
N GLY A 115 -0.08 13.45 34.94
CA GLY A 115 1.04 12.63 34.48
C GLY A 115 2.26 13.42 33.95
N LEU A 116 2.24 14.75 34.02
CA LEU A 116 3.26 15.62 33.45
C LEU A 116 4.52 15.76 34.32
N PHE A 117 4.41 15.44 35.61
CA PHE A 117 5.45 15.68 36.62
C PHE A 117 5.97 14.36 37.19
N SER A 118 7.27 14.31 37.46
CA SER A 118 7.96 13.19 38.12
C SER A 118 8.01 13.35 39.63
N ASP A 119 7.99 14.60 40.09
CA ASP A 119 7.93 14.92 41.53
C ASP A 119 7.07 16.16 41.75
N VAL A 120 6.32 16.17 42.83
CA VAL A 120 5.40 17.24 43.22
C VAL A 120 5.54 17.45 44.73
N ARG A 121 6.00 18.60 45.12
CA ARG A 121 6.10 19.01 46.53
C ARG A 121 5.38 20.35 46.74
N ILE A 122 4.65 20.44 47.82
CA ILE A 122 4.02 21.70 48.25
C ILE A 122 4.59 22.04 49.63
N GLU A 123 5.37 23.10 49.66
CA GLU A 123 6.07 23.55 50.85
C GLU A 123 5.42 24.84 51.38
N ALA A 124 5.45 25.04 52.69
CA ALA A 124 5.08 26.33 53.29
C ALA A 124 6.34 27.22 53.29
N GLU A 125 6.35 28.27 52.48
CA GLU A 125 7.46 29.21 52.41
C GLU A 125 7.53 30.09 53.69
N LYS A 126 6.37 30.64 54.13
CA LYS A 126 6.24 31.37 55.36
C LYS A 126 4.78 31.37 55.87
N ILE A 127 4.64 31.59 57.16
CA ILE A 127 3.34 31.79 57.82
C ILE A 127 3.35 33.13 58.52
N VAL A 128 2.41 34.01 58.20
CA VAL A 128 2.26 35.34 58.79
C VAL A 128 0.85 35.47 59.41
N GLY A 129 0.74 35.32 60.71
CA GLY A 129 -0.54 35.28 61.39
C GLY A 129 -1.40 34.11 60.99
N ASN A 130 -2.53 34.35 60.35
CA ASN A 130 -3.41 33.32 59.83
C ASN A 130 -3.25 33.06 58.30
N LYS A 131 -2.23 33.70 57.69
CA LYS A 131 -1.93 33.52 56.23
C LYS A 131 -0.74 32.64 56.02
N ILE A 132 -0.93 31.64 55.11
CA ILE A 132 0.13 30.73 54.64
C ILE A 132 0.53 31.07 53.24
N PHE A 133 1.83 31.11 52.92
CA PHE A 133 2.38 31.29 51.61
C PHE A 133 2.92 29.93 51.17
N LEU A 134 2.40 29.44 50.04
CA LEU A 134 2.73 28.13 49.51
C LEU A 134 3.72 28.22 48.38
N LYS A 135 4.70 27.31 48.36
CA LYS A 135 5.64 27.09 47.31
C LYS A 135 5.40 25.70 46.71
N ILE A 136 5.03 25.68 45.45
CA ILE A 136 4.79 24.43 44.70
C ILE A 136 6.04 24.14 43.90
N VAL A 137 6.73 23.06 44.24
CA VAL A 137 7.95 22.59 43.53
C VAL A 137 7.57 21.41 42.65
N LEU A 138 7.73 21.61 41.35
CA LEU A 138 7.37 20.63 40.32
C LEU A 138 8.62 20.20 39.57
N THR A 139 8.80 18.91 39.38
CA THR A 139 9.82 18.36 38.50
C THR A 139 9.15 17.78 37.28
N GLN A 140 9.43 18.34 36.11
CA GLN A 140 8.83 17.86 34.85
C GLN A 140 9.41 16.49 34.46
N ARG A 141 8.57 15.62 33.91
CA ARG A 141 9.06 14.37 33.32
C ARG A 141 9.87 14.63 32.09
N PRO A 142 10.94 13.84 31.84
CA PRO A 142 11.81 14.05 30.70
C PRO A 142 11.09 13.75 29.38
N ARG A 143 11.61 14.34 28.30
CA ARG A 143 11.19 14.09 26.92
C ARG A 143 12.12 13.11 26.24
N ILE A 144 11.61 12.36 25.29
CA ILE A 144 12.38 11.42 24.48
C ILE A 144 13.29 12.19 23.53
N ALA A 145 14.61 12.02 23.67
CA ALA A 145 15.61 12.58 22.77
C ALA A 145 15.81 11.66 21.54
N GLU A 146 15.97 10.37 21.80
CA GLU A 146 16.18 9.33 20.79
C GLU A 146 15.59 8.01 21.25
N ILE A 147 15.03 7.23 20.31
CA ILE A 147 14.57 5.86 20.55
C ILE A 147 15.45 4.90 19.76
N ARG A 148 16.06 3.95 20.45
CA ARG A 148 16.90 2.92 19.87
C ARG A 148 16.25 1.56 20.04
N TYR A 149 16.04 0.87 18.92
CA TYR A 149 15.47 -0.48 18.92
C TYR A 149 16.57 -1.50 18.73
N HIS A 150 16.59 -2.53 19.60
CA HIS A 150 17.52 -3.63 19.57
C HIS A 150 16.77 -4.96 19.33
N GLY A 151 17.37 -5.90 18.58
CA GLY A 151 16.80 -7.23 18.32
C GLY A 151 15.83 -7.31 17.14
N ILE A 152 15.63 -6.21 16.39
CA ILE A 152 14.74 -6.17 15.24
C ILE A 152 15.42 -5.61 13.97
N LYS A 153 14.84 -5.91 12.80
CA LYS A 153 15.28 -5.38 11.51
C LYS A 153 14.73 -3.97 11.25
N LYS A 154 15.38 -3.23 10.34
CA LYS A 154 14.96 -1.87 9.98
C LYS A 154 13.49 -1.79 9.53
N SER A 155 13.03 -2.72 8.69
CA SER A 155 11.63 -2.75 8.23
C SER A 155 10.63 -3.03 9.36
N GLU A 156 11.01 -3.87 10.34
CA GLU A 156 10.16 -4.14 11.52
C GLU A 156 10.08 -2.92 12.44
N ARG A 157 11.16 -2.12 12.48
CA ARG A 157 11.19 -0.86 13.22
C ARG A 157 10.21 0.16 12.62
N GLU A 158 10.25 0.35 11.31
CA GLU A 158 9.35 1.28 10.60
C GLU A 158 7.87 0.91 10.81
N ASP A 159 7.53 -0.39 10.74
CA ASP A 159 6.20 -0.90 11.07
C ASP A 159 5.78 -0.59 12.51
N LEU A 160 6.70 -0.74 13.47
CA LEU A 160 6.43 -0.48 14.88
C LEU A 160 6.24 1.01 15.17
N GLU A 161 7.11 1.87 14.61
CA GLU A 161 7.01 3.32 14.78
C GLU A 161 5.66 3.85 14.29
N THR A 162 5.16 3.31 13.17
CA THR A 162 3.82 3.62 12.66
C THR A 162 2.70 3.22 13.63
N LYS A 163 2.79 2.02 14.22
CA LYS A 163 1.77 1.52 15.17
C LYS A 163 1.82 2.22 16.54
N LEU A 164 2.99 2.64 16.99
CA LEU A 164 3.17 3.35 18.25
C LEU A 164 2.69 4.80 18.18
N GLY A 165 2.75 5.40 17.00
CA GLY A 165 2.21 6.73 16.71
C GLY A 165 2.95 7.88 17.38
N VAL A 166 2.36 9.07 17.31
CA VAL A 166 3.00 10.34 17.72
C VAL A 166 3.33 10.44 19.21
N ASN A 167 2.64 9.68 20.06
CA ASN A 167 2.88 9.68 21.50
C ASN A 167 4.17 8.92 21.89
N TRP A 168 4.75 8.17 20.96
CA TRP A 168 6.01 7.44 21.10
C TRP A 168 6.99 7.89 20.02
N ALA A 169 7.33 9.16 20.04
CA ALA A 169 8.23 9.76 19.07
C ALA A 169 9.23 10.70 19.76
N LYS A 170 10.28 11.10 19.06
CA LYS A 170 11.23 12.11 19.54
C LYS A 170 10.47 13.39 19.94
N GLY A 171 10.76 13.91 21.13
CA GLY A 171 10.12 15.09 21.71
C GLY A 171 8.88 14.80 22.55
N SER A 172 8.31 13.58 22.48
CA SER A 172 7.19 13.18 23.34
C SER A 172 7.63 13.00 24.78
N GLN A 173 6.74 13.27 25.72
CA GLN A 173 7.01 13.08 27.13
C GLN A 173 6.91 11.61 27.53
N ILE A 174 7.91 11.11 28.29
CA ILE A 174 7.91 9.74 28.76
C ILE A 174 7.20 9.64 30.11
N THR A 175 6.27 8.70 30.19
CA THR A 175 5.50 8.40 31.40
C THR A 175 5.44 6.88 31.59
N PRO A 176 5.24 6.35 32.80
CA PRO A 176 5.05 4.93 33.01
C PRO A 176 3.93 4.35 32.11
N ASN A 177 2.85 5.08 31.96
CA ASN A 177 1.71 4.68 31.11
C ASN A 177 2.09 4.60 29.63
N THR A 178 2.89 5.56 29.10
CA THR A 178 3.38 5.50 27.71
C THR A 178 4.33 4.33 27.50
N ILE A 179 5.18 4.01 28.48
CA ILE A 179 6.09 2.84 28.45
C ILE A 179 5.26 1.54 28.44
N ASP A 180 4.30 1.40 29.34
CA ASP A 180 3.48 0.16 29.43
C ASP A 180 2.64 -0.02 28.17
N ARG A 181 2.04 1.07 27.67
CA ARG A 181 1.33 1.04 26.38
C ARG A 181 2.24 0.65 25.23
N ALA A 182 3.45 1.19 25.17
CA ALA A 182 4.43 0.82 24.15
C ALA A 182 4.80 -0.66 24.25
N LYS A 183 5.05 -1.18 25.46
CA LYS A 183 5.31 -2.61 25.68
C LYS A 183 4.17 -3.48 25.18
N ILE A 184 2.92 -3.13 25.49
CA ILE A 184 1.73 -3.87 25.07
C ILE A 184 1.62 -3.86 23.53
N VAL A 185 1.76 -2.69 22.87
CA VAL A 185 1.67 -2.56 21.42
C VAL A 185 2.77 -3.36 20.72
N ILE A 186 4.03 -3.26 21.22
CA ILE A 186 5.17 -4.00 20.66
C ILE A 186 4.97 -5.51 20.83
N LYS A 187 4.55 -5.95 22.02
CA LYS A 187 4.30 -7.36 22.29
C LYS A 187 3.20 -7.91 21.39
N ARG A 188 2.08 -7.19 21.27
CA ARG A 188 0.97 -7.57 20.38
C ARG A 188 1.42 -7.63 18.91
N HIS A 189 2.22 -6.67 18.45
CA HIS A 189 2.76 -6.69 17.08
C HIS A 189 3.57 -7.96 16.78
N PHE A 190 4.39 -8.44 17.72
CA PHE A 190 5.15 -9.67 17.53
C PHE A 190 4.31 -10.93 17.72
N ASP A 191 3.28 -10.88 18.57
CA ASP A 191 2.29 -11.94 18.73
C ASP A 191 1.51 -12.16 17.42
N ASP A 192 1.04 -11.11 16.79
CA ASP A 192 0.39 -11.11 15.45
C ASP A 192 1.32 -11.70 14.34
N LYS A 193 2.64 -11.64 14.55
CA LYS A 193 3.64 -12.26 13.67
C LYS A 193 4.01 -13.70 14.07
N GLY A 194 3.42 -14.21 15.16
CA GLY A 194 3.59 -15.58 15.68
C GLY A 194 4.74 -15.74 16.69
N PHE A 195 5.26 -14.65 17.27
CA PHE A 195 6.27 -14.64 18.32
C PHE A 195 5.61 -14.48 19.70
N LYS A 196 4.77 -15.44 20.12
CA LYS A 196 3.99 -15.37 21.35
C LYS A 196 4.83 -15.16 22.61
N ASN A 197 6.07 -15.66 22.63
CA ASN A 197 6.99 -15.58 23.75
C ASN A 197 7.94 -14.37 23.68
N ALA A 198 7.63 -13.36 22.87
CA ALA A 198 8.46 -12.18 22.74
C ALA A 198 8.53 -11.39 24.06
N GLU A 199 9.76 -11.07 24.45
CA GLU A 199 10.05 -10.27 25.63
C GLU A 199 10.45 -8.86 25.21
N VAL A 200 9.87 -7.86 25.87
CA VAL A 200 10.10 -6.44 25.58
C VAL A 200 10.52 -5.74 26.86
N ASN A 201 11.73 -5.19 26.86
CA ASN A 201 12.23 -4.38 27.94
C ASN A 201 12.57 -2.98 27.43
N ILE A 202 12.05 -1.96 28.11
CA ILE A 202 12.27 -0.54 27.76
C ILE A 202 13.07 0.08 28.89
N ILE A 203 14.23 0.65 28.54
CA ILE A 203 15.20 1.22 29.48
C ILE A 203 15.38 2.70 29.16
N GLU A 204 15.14 3.54 30.16
CA GLU A 204 15.42 4.96 30.10
C GLU A 204 16.88 5.22 30.45
N ARG A 205 17.60 5.92 29.60
CA ARG A 205 18.99 6.34 29.87
C ARG A 205 19.06 7.85 29.97
N PRO A 206 19.35 8.40 31.15
CA PRO A 206 19.57 9.83 31.34
C PRO A 206 20.73 10.32 30.46
N ILE A 207 20.61 11.53 29.96
CA ILE A 207 21.67 12.20 29.20
C ILE A 207 22.49 13.05 30.18
N GLU A 208 23.80 12.82 30.24
CA GLU A 208 24.68 13.61 31.09
C GLU A 208 24.55 15.11 30.75
N GLY A 209 24.32 15.93 31.78
CA GLY A 209 24.14 17.38 31.62
C GLY A 209 22.75 17.85 31.18
N ASN A 210 21.84 16.97 30.82
CA ASN A 210 20.47 17.34 30.42
C ASN A 210 19.42 16.50 31.14
N LYS A 211 18.84 17.05 32.19
CA LYS A 211 17.77 16.38 32.98
C LYS A 211 16.39 16.42 32.32
N GLU A 212 16.21 17.22 31.27
CA GLU A 212 14.93 17.38 30.57
C GLU A 212 14.74 16.35 29.47
N GLN A 213 15.77 15.59 29.10
CA GLN A 213 15.73 14.62 28.01
C GLN A 213 16.34 13.28 28.42
N VAL A 214 15.76 12.20 27.84
CA VAL A 214 16.26 10.83 28.01
C VAL A 214 16.34 10.11 26.67
N ASN A 215 17.32 9.22 26.54
CA ASN A 215 17.36 8.24 25.47
C ASN A 215 16.57 7.00 25.91
N VAL A 216 15.82 6.41 25.02
CA VAL A 216 15.03 5.21 25.28
C VAL A 216 15.56 4.04 24.47
N ASP A 217 16.07 3.03 25.16
CA ASP A 217 16.49 1.78 24.55
C ASP A 217 15.36 0.76 24.66
N VAL A 218 14.84 0.31 23.52
CA VAL A 218 13.81 -0.73 23.42
C VAL A 218 14.49 -2.03 23.05
N MET A 219 14.66 -2.90 24.06
CA MET A 219 15.28 -4.23 23.92
C MET A 219 14.17 -5.24 23.62
N ILE A 220 14.22 -5.86 22.44
CA ILE A 220 13.22 -6.82 21.98
C ILE A 220 13.91 -8.16 21.74
N ASP A 221 13.55 -9.15 22.54
CA ASP A 221 13.91 -10.55 22.28
C ASP A 221 12.67 -11.26 21.73
N LYS A 222 12.66 -11.49 20.43
CA LYS A 222 11.50 -12.10 19.75
C LYS A 222 11.30 -13.54 20.10
N LYS A 223 12.32 -14.24 20.62
CA LYS A 223 12.33 -15.69 20.77
C LYS A 223 12.01 -16.39 19.42
N GLU A 224 11.60 -17.64 19.44
CA GLU A 224 11.19 -18.35 18.23
C GLU A 224 9.67 -18.26 18.00
N LYS A 225 9.27 -18.49 16.75
CA LYS A 225 7.85 -18.53 16.40
C LYS A 225 7.21 -19.78 16.98
N VAL A 226 6.14 -19.59 17.70
CA VAL A 226 5.33 -20.69 18.24
C VAL A 226 4.55 -21.36 17.11
N LYS A 227 4.58 -22.69 17.03
CA LYS A 227 3.86 -23.49 16.03
C LYS A 227 2.83 -24.36 16.72
N VAL A 228 1.83 -24.79 15.96
CA VAL A 228 0.85 -25.77 16.45
C VAL A 228 1.43 -27.18 16.31
N ASN A 229 1.58 -27.89 17.43
CA ASN A 229 2.03 -29.29 17.44
C ASN A 229 0.86 -30.22 17.07
N GLN A 230 -0.22 -30.17 17.83
CA GLN A 230 -1.41 -31.01 17.63
C GLN A 230 -2.68 -30.21 17.95
N ILE A 231 -3.74 -30.51 17.22
CA ILE A 231 -5.12 -30.04 17.50
C ILE A 231 -5.93 -31.27 17.88
N ILE A 232 -6.48 -31.28 19.06
CA ILE A 232 -7.35 -32.34 19.59
C ILE A 232 -8.76 -31.78 19.64
N ILE A 233 -9.71 -32.48 19.02
CA ILE A 233 -11.10 -32.06 18.95
C ILE A 233 -11.93 -33.22 19.50
N ASP A 234 -12.73 -32.94 20.50
CA ASP A 234 -13.65 -33.90 21.12
C ASP A 234 -15.09 -33.42 20.98
N GLY A 235 -16.06 -34.31 21.15
CA GLY A 235 -17.49 -34.01 21.06
C GLY A 235 -18.04 -33.95 19.63
N ASN A 236 -17.20 -34.04 18.62
CA ASN A 236 -17.59 -33.98 17.20
C ASN A 236 -17.97 -35.36 16.67
N THR A 237 -19.27 -35.65 16.60
CA THR A 237 -19.81 -36.91 16.09
C THR A 237 -20.23 -36.83 14.62
N ILE A 238 -20.70 -35.68 14.17
CA ILE A 238 -21.24 -35.42 12.82
C ILE A 238 -20.11 -35.09 11.83
N LEU A 239 -19.16 -34.29 12.25
CA LEU A 239 -18.03 -33.90 11.44
C LEU A 239 -16.76 -34.55 11.98
N SER A 240 -16.06 -35.31 11.15
CA SER A 240 -14.76 -35.90 11.54
C SER A 240 -13.70 -34.82 11.78
N ASP A 241 -12.77 -35.09 12.69
CA ASP A 241 -11.59 -34.22 12.96
C ASP A 241 -10.90 -33.75 11.70
N LYS A 242 -10.74 -34.65 10.72
CA LYS A 242 -10.11 -34.36 9.44
C LYS A 242 -10.86 -33.28 8.66
N LYS A 243 -12.21 -33.27 8.71
CA LYS A 243 -13.03 -32.23 8.08
C LYS A 243 -12.88 -30.91 8.83
N LEU A 244 -12.97 -30.92 10.17
CA LEU A 244 -12.86 -29.75 11.01
C LEU A 244 -11.47 -29.11 10.89
N LYS A 245 -10.39 -29.89 10.99
CA LYS A 245 -9.02 -29.41 10.78
C LYS A 245 -8.77 -28.85 9.36
N ARG A 246 -9.54 -29.30 8.37
CA ARG A 246 -9.48 -28.75 6.99
C ARG A 246 -10.19 -27.40 6.89
N VAL A 247 -11.24 -27.19 7.66
CA VAL A 247 -11.98 -25.91 7.77
C VAL A 247 -11.08 -24.83 8.39
N MET A 248 -10.26 -25.20 9.38
CA MET A 248 -9.23 -24.32 9.97
C MET A 248 -8.16 -24.03 8.91
N LYS A 249 -8.22 -22.85 8.31
CA LYS A 249 -7.34 -22.47 7.18
C LYS A 249 -6.03 -21.87 7.63
N LYS A 250 -6.04 -21.19 8.79
CA LYS A 250 -4.93 -20.36 9.28
C LYS A 250 -4.14 -21.03 10.39
N THR A 251 -4.74 -21.99 11.13
CA THR A 251 -4.15 -22.74 12.24
C THR A 251 -3.96 -24.20 11.84
N ASN A 252 -2.72 -24.65 11.63
CA ASN A 252 -2.43 -25.99 11.12
C ASN A 252 -1.29 -26.65 11.86
N GLU A 253 -1.39 -27.99 12.06
CA GLU A 253 -0.38 -28.81 12.73
C GLU A 253 0.96 -28.87 11.98
N LYS A 254 2.08 -28.83 12.73
CA LYS A 254 3.45 -28.67 12.16
C LYS A 254 3.96 -29.85 11.33
N ASN A 255 3.63 -31.08 11.66
CA ASN A 255 4.29 -32.28 11.15
C ASN A 255 3.48 -33.08 10.10
N LYS A 256 2.42 -32.51 9.51
CA LYS A 256 1.61 -33.19 8.50
C LYS A 256 2.00 -32.81 7.08
N LEU A 257 2.24 -33.80 6.23
CA LEU A 257 2.56 -33.62 4.81
C LEU A 257 1.50 -32.79 4.07
N VAL A 258 0.22 -32.96 4.43
CA VAL A 258 -0.91 -32.21 3.86
C VAL A 258 -0.81 -30.70 4.13
N ASN A 259 -0.05 -30.29 5.13
CA ASN A 259 0.12 -28.90 5.56
C ASN A 259 1.42 -28.24 5.07
N ILE A 260 2.13 -28.81 4.08
CA ILE A 260 3.43 -28.31 3.63
C ILE A 260 3.35 -26.83 3.21
N PHE A 261 2.29 -26.43 2.53
CA PHE A 261 2.07 -25.07 2.04
C PHE A 261 1.12 -24.22 2.92
N ARG A 262 0.67 -24.75 4.09
CA ARG A 262 -0.22 -24.04 5.00
C ARG A 262 0.55 -23.37 6.13
N PRO A 263 0.03 -22.23 6.67
CA PRO A 263 0.64 -21.58 7.81
C PRO A 263 0.60 -22.51 9.04
N LYS A 264 1.73 -22.68 9.72
CA LYS A 264 1.89 -23.55 10.89
C LYS A 264 2.16 -22.78 12.18
N LYS A 265 2.22 -21.44 12.08
CA LYS A 265 2.41 -20.56 13.23
C LYS A 265 1.12 -20.45 14.00
N PHE A 266 1.23 -20.44 15.32
CA PHE A 266 0.11 -20.10 16.16
C PHE A 266 0.01 -18.58 16.26
N ILE A 267 -1.14 -18.01 15.88
CA ILE A 267 -1.51 -16.61 16.01
C ILE A 267 -2.92 -16.60 16.57
N GLU A 268 -3.10 -16.02 17.76
CA GLU A 268 -4.35 -16.11 18.52
C GLU A 268 -5.55 -15.54 17.74
N GLU A 269 -5.42 -14.34 17.15
CA GLU A 269 -6.45 -13.75 16.31
C GLU A 269 -6.87 -14.67 15.14
N LYS A 270 -5.91 -15.36 14.52
CA LYS A 270 -6.16 -16.29 13.41
C LYS A 270 -6.82 -17.59 13.86
N TYR A 271 -6.54 -17.98 15.09
CA TYR A 271 -7.18 -19.13 15.72
C TYR A 271 -8.64 -18.84 16.08
N GLU A 272 -8.93 -17.62 16.59
CA GLU A 272 -10.32 -17.17 16.83
C GLU A 272 -11.14 -17.16 15.51
N GLU A 273 -10.56 -16.64 14.42
CA GLU A 273 -11.20 -16.72 13.10
C GLU A 273 -11.46 -18.18 12.67
N ASP A 274 -10.52 -19.10 12.92
CA ASP A 274 -10.68 -20.52 12.58
C ASP A 274 -11.75 -21.21 13.44
N LYS A 275 -11.91 -20.82 14.73
CA LYS A 275 -13.01 -21.29 15.60
C LYS A 275 -14.38 -20.88 15.02
N GLN A 276 -14.50 -19.62 14.60
CA GLN A 276 -15.73 -19.15 13.96
C GLN A 276 -16.05 -19.95 12.69
N LEU A 277 -15.03 -20.25 11.87
CA LEU A 277 -15.22 -21.08 10.68
C LEU A 277 -15.72 -22.50 10.98
N ILE A 278 -15.34 -23.05 12.14
CA ILE A 278 -15.89 -24.36 12.62
C ILE A 278 -17.39 -24.21 12.92
N ILE A 279 -17.78 -23.21 13.69
CA ILE A 279 -19.19 -22.96 14.02
C ILE A 279 -19.99 -22.65 12.75
N ASP A 280 -19.48 -21.80 11.85
CA ASP A 280 -20.12 -21.53 10.55
C ASP A 280 -20.35 -22.82 9.73
N LYS A 281 -19.40 -23.79 9.84
CA LYS A 281 -19.56 -25.07 9.15
C LYS A 281 -20.65 -25.95 9.73
N TYR A 282 -20.86 -25.92 11.04
CA TYR A 282 -22.00 -26.59 11.68
C TYR A 282 -23.32 -25.89 11.33
N ASN A 283 -23.35 -24.57 11.36
CA ASN A 283 -24.50 -23.75 10.98
C ASN A 283 -24.91 -23.98 9.51
N GLU A 284 -23.91 -24.16 8.62
CA GLU A 284 -24.14 -24.53 7.19
C GLU A 284 -24.88 -25.89 7.07
N LEU A 285 -24.66 -26.78 8.01
CA LEU A 285 -25.28 -28.12 8.02
C LEU A 285 -26.57 -28.19 8.84
N GLY A 286 -27.00 -27.06 9.42
CA GLY A 286 -28.24 -26.94 10.19
C GLY A 286 -28.08 -27.15 11.70
N TYR A 287 -26.87 -27.27 12.18
CA TYR A 287 -26.57 -27.38 13.64
C TYR A 287 -26.42 -25.97 14.23
N ARG A 288 -27.53 -25.31 14.43
CA ARG A 288 -27.63 -23.91 14.90
C ARG A 288 -26.98 -23.69 16.27
N ASP A 289 -27.18 -24.65 17.18
CA ASP A 289 -26.75 -24.54 18.59
C ASP A 289 -25.31 -25.03 18.79
N ALA A 290 -24.58 -25.32 17.70
CA ALA A 290 -23.21 -25.78 17.80
C ALA A 290 -22.31 -24.72 18.45
N GLN A 291 -21.56 -25.12 19.46
CA GLN A 291 -20.67 -24.24 20.18
C GLN A 291 -19.38 -24.96 20.63
N ILE A 292 -18.31 -24.20 20.80
CA ILE A 292 -17.07 -24.69 21.39
C ILE A 292 -17.15 -24.39 22.90
N VAL A 293 -17.38 -25.44 23.69
CA VAL A 293 -17.60 -25.32 25.14
C VAL A 293 -16.30 -25.18 25.90
N VAL A 294 -15.27 -25.89 25.47
CA VAL A 294 -13.93 -25.84 26.07
C VAL A 294 -12.92 -25.55 24.97
N ASP A 295 -12.06 -24.60 25.24
CA ASP A 295 -10.97 -24.19 24.39
C ASP A 295 -9.74 -23.95 25.25
N SER A 296 -8.71 -24.77 25.11
CA SER A 296 -7.47 -24.60 25.84
C SER A 296 -6.22 -24.77 24.98
N ILE A 297 -5.25 -23.92 25.27
CA ILE A 297 -3.97 -23.88 24.58
C ILE A 297 -2.88 -24.22 25.61
N THR A 298 -2.25 -25.38 25.46
CA THR A 298 -1.23 -25.84 26.37
C THR A 298 0.14 -25.86 25.73
N PRO A 299 1.20 -25.38 26.40
CA PRO A 299 2.57 -25.51 25.89
C PRO A 299 2.94 -26.99 25.74
N PHE A 300 3.49 -27.36 24.58
CA PHE A 300 4.06 -28.69 24.38
C PHE A 300 5.57 -28.63 24.53
N ASP A 301 6.22 -27.64 23.96
CA ASP A 301 7.63 -27.32 24.10
C ASP A 301 7.81 -25.78 23.98
N ASP A 302 9.03 -25.27 24.11
CA ASP A 302 9.34 -23.83 24.05
C ASP A 302 8.94 -23.19 22.70
N ARG A 303 8.65 -23.97 21.66
CA ARG A 303 8.41 -23.57 20.28
C ARG A 303 7.07 -24.04 19.74
N SER A 304 6.27 -24.75 20.52
CA SER A 304 4.99 -25.28 20.07
C SER A 304 3.95 -25.44 21.16
N VAL A 305 2.68 -25.39 20.72
CA VAL A 305 1.51 -25.55 21.58
C VAL A 305 0.62 -26.68 21.07
N ASN A 306 -0.09 -27.33 21.99
CA ASN A 306 -1.23 -28.17 21.70
C ASN A 306 -2.51 -27.34 21.89
N ILE A 307 -3.47 -27.56 21.02
CA ILE A 307 -4.80 -26.96 21.09
C ILE A 307 -5.79 -28.09 21.38
N TYR A 308 -6.60 -27.90 22.40
CA TYR A 308 -7.70 -28.80 22.75
C TYR A 308 -9.01 -28.04 22.66
N MET A 309 -9.96 -28.62 21.91
CA MET A 309 -11.33 -28.10 21.75
C MET A 309 -12.36 -29.17 22.08
N ASN A 310 -13.39 -28.82 22.82
CA ASN A 310 -14.58 -29.65 22.98
C ASN A 310 -15.77 -28.96 22.34
N ILE A 311 -16.43 -29.65 21.40
CA ILE A 311 -17.55 -29.13 20.62
C ILE A 311 -18.83 -29.81 21.10
N GLU A 312 -19.84 -29.00 21.37
CA GLU A 312 -21.20 -29.43 21.56
C GLU A 312 -21.99 -29.12 20.29
N GLU A 313 -22.37 -30.18 19.54
CA GLU A 313 -22.90 -30.03 18.18
C GLU A 313 -24.39 -29.56 18.19
N GLY A 314 -25.12 -29.85 19.23
CA GLY A 314 -26.56 -29.54 19.32
C GLY A 314 -27.42 -30.38 18.36
N ASN A 315 -28.64 -29.92 18.12
CA ASN A 315 -29.60 -30.60 17.23
C ASN A 315 -29.56 -30.00 15.81
N LYS A 316 -29.96 -30.81 14.85
CA LYS A 316 -30.13 -30.37 13.46
C LYS A 316 -31.51 -29.78 13.25
N TYR A 317 -31.60 -28.56 12.70
CA TYR A 317 -32.85 -27.85 12.49
C TYR A 317 -33.22 -27.72 11.01
N TYR A 318 -34.54 -27.68 10.74
CA TYR A 318 -35.14 -27.51 9.45
C TYR A 318 -36.08 -26.31 9.41
N LEU A 319 -36.25 -25.69 8.27
CA LEU A 319 -37.24 -24.62 8.06
C LEU A 319 -38.64 -25.18 7.96
N ARG A 320 -39.55 -24.83 8.89
CA ARG A 320 -40.94 -25.21 8.86
C ARG A 320 -41.78 -24.20 8.08
N ASN A 321 -41.55 -22.91 8.33
CA ASN A 321 -42.25 -21.85 7.62
C ASN A 321 -41.34 -20.63 7.46
N ILE A 322 -41.51 -19.82 6.40
CA ILE A 322 -40.85 -18.52 6.19
C ILE A 322 -41.93 -17.52 5.86
N THR A 323 -42.08 -16.51 6.72
CA THR A 323 -43.06 -15.43 6.55
C THR A 323 -42.33 -14.09 6.36
N TRP A 324 -42.94 -13.20 5.59
CA TRP A 324 -42.40 -11.89 5.25
C TRP A 324 -43.32 -10.81 5.86
N VAL A 325 -42.75 -9.87 6.56
CA VAL A 325 -43.47 -8.78 7.23
C VAL A 325 -42.78 -7.46 6.94
N GLY A 326 -43.55 -6.45 6.53
CA GLY A 326 -43.07 -5.08 6.29
C GLY A 326 -42.57 -4.81 4.87
N ASN A 327 -42.59 -5.78 3.97
CA ASN A 327 -42.21 -5.63 2.57
C ASN A 327 -43.37 -5.02 1.75
N THR A 328 -43.22 -3.78 1.35
CA THR A 328 -44.21 -3.06 0.52
C THR A 328 -43.71 -2.82 -0.91
N ILE A 329 -42.40 -2.74 -1.10
CA ILE A 329 -41.75 -2.46 -2.38
C ILE A 329 -41.64 -3.72 -3.25
N TYR A 330 -41.23 -4.84 -2.64
CA TYR A 330 -41.08 -6.10 -3.35
C TYR A 330 -42.09 -7.12 -2.82
N PRO A 331 -42.80 -7.85 -3.72
CA PRO A 331 -43.69 -8.94 -3.32
C PRO A 331 -42.98 -10.05 -2.57
N SER A 332 -43.67 -10.70 -1.63
CA SER A 332 -43.11 -11.81 -0.83
C SER A 332 -42.59 -12.95 -1.68
N ASP A 333 -43.27 -13.27 -2.80
CA ASP A 333 -42.85 -14.34 -3.70
C ASP A 333 -41.51 -14.02 -4.39
N PHE A 334 -41.29 -12.74 -4.75
CA PHE A 334 -40.02 -12.30 -5.32
C PHE A 334 -38.89 -12.44 -4.29
N LEU A 335 -39.11 -11.95 -3.07
CA LEU A 335 -38.11 -12.03 -1.98
C LEU A 335 -37.81 -13.47 -1.60
N ALA A 336 -38.83 -14.36 -1.60
CA ALA A 336 -38.63 -15.78 -1.35
C ALA A 336 -37.81 -16.45 -2.47
N SER A 337 -37.99 -16.04 -3.72
CA SER A 337 -37.16 -16.53 -4.83
C SER A 337 -35.69 -16.08 -4.73
N GLU A 338 -35.45 -14.86 -4.27
CA GLU A 338 -34.10 -14.34 -4.05
C GLU A 338 -33.42 -14.97 -2.83
N LEU A 339 -34.19 -15.32 -1.79
CA LEU A 339 -33.68 -15.99 -0.59
C LEU A 339 -33.11 -17.38 -0.88
N ARG A 340 -33.70 -18.11 -1.88
CA ARG A 340 -33.26 -19.44 -2.28
C ARG A 340 -33.31 -20.50 -1.18
N MET A 341 -34.17 -20.29 -0.18
CA MET A 341 -34.46 -21.24 0.89
C MET A 341 -35.95 -21.49 0.94
N LYS A 342 -36.35 -22.73 1.20
CA LYS A 342 -37.75 -23.18 1.14
C LYS A 342 -38.13 -23.96 2.40
N LYS A 343 -39.43 -24.04 2.64
CA LYS A 343 -39.98 -24.92 3.67
C LYS A 343 -39.47 -26.38 3.47
N GLY A 344 -38.98 -26.99 4.54
CA GLY A 344 -38.40 -28.33 4.56
C GLY A 344 -36.87 -28.36 4.33
N ASP A 345 -36.27 -27.25 3.92
CA ASP A 345 -34.80 -27.16 3.80
C ASP A 345 -34.12 -27.16 5.17
N VAL A 346 -32.89 -27.61 5.17
CA VAL A 346 -32.05 -27.49 6.37
C VAL A 346 -31.85 -26.02 6.71
N TYR A 347 -31.99 -25.68 7.97
CA TYR A 347 -31.75 -24.30 8.46
C TYR A 347 -30.27 -23.93 8.35
N ASN A 348 -29.89 -23.41 7.20
CA ASN A 348 -28.52 -22.98 6.90
C ASN A 348 -28.36 -21.50 7.19
N GLN A 349 -27.91 -21.18 8.42
CA GLN A 349 -27.77 -19.81 8.92
C GLN A 349 -26.72 -19.01 8.14
N LYS A 350 -25.67 -19.69 7.63
CA LYS A 350 -24.66 -19.07 6.78
C LYS A 350 -25.27 -18.63 5.45
N LEU A 351 -25.97 -19.54 4.77
CA LEU A 351 -26.65 -19.21 3.50
C LEU A 351 -27.66 -18.08 3.69
N LEU A 352 -28.40 -18.11 4.79
CA LEU A 352 -29.34 -17.03 5.14
C LEU A 352 -28.64 -15.66 5.18
N GLY A 353 -27.53 -15.55 5.90
CA GLY A 353 -26.74 -14.32 5.98
C GLY A 353 -26.15 -13.90 4.61
N GLU A 354 -25.66 -14.86 3.82
CA GLU A 354 -25.15 -14.61 2.47
C GLU A 354 -26.25 -14.04 1.57
N ARG A 355 -27.42 -14.62 1.57
CA ARG A 355 -28.56 -14.19 0.73
C ARG A 355 -29.22 -12.87 1.19
N ILE A 356 -29.11 -12.52 2.47
CA ILE A 356 -29.60 -11.25 2.99
C ILE A 356 -28.66 -10.08 2.60
N SER A 357 -27.34 -10.26 2.74
CA SER A 357 -26.41 -9.10 2.73
C SER A 357 -25.12 -9.28 1.96
N THR A 358 -24.58 -10.51 1.83
CA THR A 358 -23.18 -10.71 1.39
C THR A 358 -23.03 -10.99 -0.09
N ASP A 359 -23.96 -11.72 -0.68
CA ASP A 359 -23.92 -12.06 -2.11
C ASP A 359 -24.13 -10.81 -2.99
N ASP A 360 -23.56 -10.84 -4.21
CA ASP A 360 -23.73 -9.75 -5.18
C ASP A 360 -25.21 -9.53 -5.53
N ASP A 361 -26.00 -10.58 -5.54
CA ASP A 361 -27.45 -10.58 -5.77
C ASP A 361 -28.27 -10.72 -4.47
N ALA A 362 -27.68 -10.35 -3.32
CA ALA A 362 -28.38 -10.36 -2.04
C ALA A 362 -29.61 -9.44 -2.03
N ILE A 363 -30.61 -9.82 -1.23
CA ILE A 363 -31.86 -9.05 -1.07
C ILE A 363 -31.56 -7.58 -0.70
N GLY A 364 -30.63 -7.34 0.24
CA GLY A 364 -30.26 -5.99 0.63
C GLY A 364 -29.76 -5.14 -0.52
N ASN A 365 -29.00 -5.72 -1.48
CA ASN A 365 -28.51 -4.99 -2.65
C ASN A 365 -29.63 -4.50 -3.57
N ARG A 366 -30.75 -5.26 -3.66
CA ARG A 366 -31.93 -4.83 -4.41
C ARG A 366 -32.51 -3.52 -3.86
N TYR A 367 -32.59 -3.39 -2.54
CA TYR A 367 -33.05 -2.18 -1.88
C TYR A 367 -32.02 -1.03 -1.96
N TYR A 368 -30.75 -1.30 -1.68
CA TYR A 368 -29.68 -0.29 -1.75
C TYR A 368 -29.49 0.28 -3.16
N ASN A 369 -29.71 -0.50 -4.19
CA ASN A 369 -29.59 -0.04 -5.59
C ASN A 369 -30.78 0.85 -6.02
N GLN A 370 -31.84 0.86 -5.24
CA GLN A 370 -32.99 1.75 -5.44
C GLN A 370 -33.09 2.88 -4.39
N GLY A 371 -32.00 3.15 -3.66
CA GLY A 371 -31.91 4.26 -2.74
C GLY A 371 -32.43 4.02 -1.32
N TYR A 372 -32.86 2.82 -0.99
CA TYR A 372 -33.38 2.47 0.34
C TYR A 372 -32.21 2.24 1.32
N VAL A 373 -31.50 3.29 1.68
CA VAL A 373 -30.31 3.21 2.56
C VAL A 373 -30.68 2.85 4.00
N PHE A 374 -31.90 3.17 4.41
CA PHE A 374 -32.42 2.88 5.74
C PHE A 374 -33.05 1.50 5.85
N TYR A 375 -32.96 0.72 4.79
CA TYR A 375 -33.44 -0.66 4.77
C TYR A 375 -32.72 -1.51 5.81
N ASN A 376 -33.51 -2.31 6.52
CA ASN A 376 -33.02 -3.37 7.40
C ASN A 376 -33.89 -4.61 7.25
N LEU A 377 -33.27 -5.77 7.22
CA LEU A 377 -33.93 -7.07 7.24
C LEU A 377 -33.41 -7.87 8.43
N ASP A 378 -34.30 -8.19 9.34
CA ASP A 378 -34.03 -8.96 10.55
C ASP A 378 -34.74 -10.32 10.47
N PRO A 379 -34.00 -11.43 10.30
CA PRO A 379 -34.55 -12.77 10.33
C PRO A 379 -34.78 -13.19 11.78
N VAL A 380 -36.04 -13.26 12.19
CA VAL A 380 -36.43 -13.62 13.56
C VAL A 380 -36.97 -15.04 13.61
N GLU A 381 -36.41 -15.86 14.49
CA GLU A 381 -36.92 -17.19 14.79
C GLU A 381 -38.10 -17.05 15.76
N VAL A 382 -39.32 -17.10 15.23
CA VAL A 382 -40.52 -16.83 16.03
C VAL A 382 -41.04 -18.04 16.81
N ASN A 383 -40.73 -19.24 16.33
CA ASN A 383 -41.16 -20.48 16.99
C ASN A 383 -40.25 -21.65 16.65
N ILE A 384 -39.96 -22.50 17.62
CA ILE A 384 -39.18 -23.72 17.47
C ILE A 384 -40.02 -24.87 18.01
N VAL A 385 -40.34 -25.82 17.13
CA VAL A 385 -41.16 -27.00 17.49
C VAL A 385 -40.35 -28.25 17.15
N GLY A 386 -39.75 -28.87 18.17
CA GLY A 386 -38.86 -30.01 17.98
C GLY A 386 -37.59 -29.59 17.25
N ASP A 387 -37.41 -30.11 16.03
CA ASP A 387 -36.28 -29.83 15.13
C ASP A 387 -36.61 -28.81 14.03
N SER A 388 -37.76 -28.14 14.14
CA SER A 388 -38.29 -27.29 13.05
C SER A 388 -38.48 -25.84 13.53
N ILE A 389 -38.01 -24.88 12.70
CA ILE A 389 -37.96 -23.45 12.96
C ILE A 389 -38.94 -22.73 12.02
N ASP A 390 -39.76 -21.83 12.60
CA ASP A 390 -40.51 -20.80 11.89
C ASP A 390 -39.69 -19.53 11.83
N LEU A 391 -39.38 -19.06 10.63
CA LEU A 391 -38.60 -17.87 10.38
C LEU A 391 -39.51 -16.72 9.91
N GLU A 392 -39.46 -15.59 10.59
CA GLU A 392 -40.13 -14.37 10.18
C GLU A 392 -39.10 -13.34 9.72
N MET A 393 -39.17 -13.01 8.42
CA MET A 393 -38.31 -12.04 7.76
C MET A 393 -38.92 -10.64 7.97
N ARG A 394 -38.43 -9.90 8.95
CA ARG A 394 -38.91 -8.55 9.28
C ARG A 394 -38.17 -7.52 8.50
N ILE A 395 -38.86 -6.83 7.59
CA ILE A 395 -38.27 -5.79 6.75
C ILE A 395 -38.74 -4.42 7.25
N THR A 396 -37.79 -3.53 7.41
CA THR A 396 -38.00 -2.10 7.54
C THR A 396 -37.41 -1.43 6.31
N GLU A 397 -38.25 -0.96 5.39
CA GLU A 397 -37.79 -0.44 4.10
C GLU A 397 -37.23 0.99 4.22
N GLY A 398 -37.88 1.83 5.06
CA GLY A 398 -37.52 3.23 5.21
C GLY A 398 -37.79 4.08 3.94
N PRO A 399 -37.47 5.37 3.98
CA PRO A 399 -37.56 6.24 2.80
C PRO A 399 -36.37 6.04 1.86
N GLN A 400 -36.57 6.38 0.58
CA GLN A 400 -35.45 6.53 -0.36
C GLN A 400 -34.58 7.72 0.03
N ALA A 401 -33.28 7.59 -0.12
CA ALA A 401 -32.32 8.66 0.15
C ALA A 401 -31.67 9.18 -1.12
N THR A 402 -31.55 10.49 -1.21
CA THR A 402 -30.78 11.18 -2.25
C THR A 402 -29.40 11.58 -1.73
N ILE A 403 -28.41 11.59 -2.61
CA ILE A 403 -27.06 12.01 -2.26
C ILE A 403 -27.06 13.53 -2.06
N ASN A 404 -26.78 13.98 -0.82
CA ASN A 404 -26.68 15.40 -0.51
C ASN A 404 -25.29 15.94 -0.84
N ARG A 405 -24.23 15.29 -0.34
CA ARG A 405 -22.87 15.78 -0.47
C ARG A 405 -21.88 14.63 -0.73
N VAL A 406 -20.92 14.91 -1.62
CA VAL A 406 -19.79 14.00 -1.86
C VAL A 406 -18.50 14.75 -1.56
N ARG A 407 -17.75 14.28 -0.55
CA ARG A 407 -16.45 14.82 -0.15
C ARG A 407 -15.33 13.87 -0.55
N ILE A 408 -14.18 14.43 -0.91
CA ILE A 408 -12.98 13.68 -1.28
C ILE A 408 -11.85 14.17 -0.37
N ASN A 409 -11.26 13.26 0.38
CA ASN A 409 -10.18 13.54 1.34
C ASN A 409 -8.94 12.72 0.95
N GLY A 410 -7.73 13.28 1.17
CA GLY A 410 -6.46 12.56 0.97
C GLY A 410 -5.97 12.49 -0.48
N ASN A 411 -6.52 13.33 -1.38
CA ASN A 411 -6.07 13.47 -2.76
C ASN A 411 -4.95 14.53 -2.92
N ASP A 412 -3.90 14.45 -2.11
CA ASP A 412 -2.86 15.48 -1.98
C ASP A 412 -2.03 15.71 -3.25
N ARG A 413 -2.03 14.75 -4.19
CA ARG A 413 -1.20 14.78 -5.41
C ARG A 413 -1.98 15.10 -6.69
N LEU A 414 -3.29 14.87 -6.69
CA LEU A 414 -4.18 15.09 -7.83
C LEU A 414 -5.09 16.28 -7.55
N TYR A 415 -5.50 16.98 -8.60
CA TYR A 415 -6.59 17.93 -8.46
C TYR A 415 -7.91 17.20 -8.17
N GLU A 416 -8.74 17.79 -7.33
CA GLU A 416 -10.00 17.18 -6.90
C GLU A 416 -10.93 16.84 -8.09
N ASN A 417 -10.97 17.68 -9.10
CA ASN A 417 -11.78 17.46 -10.31
C ASN A 417 -11.36 16.18 -11.06
N VAL A 418 -10.10 15.76 -10.96
CA VAL A 418 -9.59 14.53 -11.60
C VAL A 418 -10.18 13.29 -10.95
N VAL A 419 -10.33 13.30 -9.63
CA VAL A 419 -10.99 12.21 -8.90
C VAL A 419 -12.51 12.29 -9.05
N ARG A 420 -13.07 13.49 -8.87
CA ARG A 420 -14.52 13.72 -8.88
C ARG A 420 -15.19 13.33 -10.19
N ARG A 421 -14.51 13.50 -11.33
CA ARG A 421 -15.04 13.13 -12.66
C ARG A 421 -15.18 11.63 -12.87
N GLU A 422 -14.46 10.81 -12.10
CA GLU A 422 -14.57 9.34 -12.14
C GLU A 422 -15.72 8.81 -11.27
N LEU A 423 -16.25 9.62 -10.35
CA LEU A 423 -17.35 9.22 -9.48
C LEU A 423 -18.67 9.08 -10.26
N ARG A 424 -19.37 8.00 -10.01
CA ARG A 424 -20.72 7.72 -10.52
C ARG A 424 -21.80 8.21 -9.59
N THR A 425 -21.45 8.51 -8.34
CA THR A 425 -22.33 9.06 -7.32
C THR A 425 -22.21 10.58 -7.31
N LYS A 426 -23.30 11.30 -7.57
CA LYS A 426 -23.31 12.75 -7.63
C LYS A 426 -24.35 13.33 -6.69
N PRO A 427 -24.10 14.52 -6.12
CA PRO A 427 -25.14 15.22 -5.37
C PRO A 427 -26.42 15.41 -6.19
N GLY A 428 -27.57 15.09 -5.58
CA GLY A 428 -28.89 15.12 -6.21
C GLY A 428 -29.34 13.81 -6.87
N ASP A 429 -28.44 12.88 -7.10
CA ASP A 429 -28.79 11.54 -7.60
C ASP A 429 -29.39 10.70 -6.45
N LEU A 430 -30.25 9.75 -6.79
CA LEU A 430 -30.68 8.71 -5.84
C LEU A 430 -29.51 7.84 -5.44
N PHE A 431 -29.41 7.47 -4.16
CA PHE A 431 -28.35 6.57 -3.72
C PHE A 431 -28.43 5.22 -4.46
N ASN A 432 -27.29 4.72 -4.89
CA ASN A 432 -27.18 3.45 -5.59
C ASN A 432 -25.86 2.77 -5.20
N LYS A 433 -25.94 1.57 -4.63
CA LYS A 433 -24.76 0.81 -4.17
C LYS A 433 -23.85 0.39 -5.31
N ASP A 434 -24.44 -0.09 -6.43
CA ASP A 434 -23.65 -0.50 -7.60
C ASP A 434 -22.87 0.69 -8.19
N ALA A 435 -23.47 1.89 -8.19
CA ALA A 435 -22.78 3.13 -8.62
C ALA A 435 -21.64 3.51 -7.66
N LEU A 436 -21.82 3.28 -6.34
CA LEU A 436 -20.77 3.50 -5.34
C LEU A 436 -19.61 2.52 -5.54
N GLU A 437 -19.89 1.22 -5.66
CA GLU A 437 -18.90 0.19 -5.92
C GLU A 437 -18.16 0.39 -7.24
N ARG A 438 -18.88 0.86 -8.25
CA ARG A 438 -18.27 1.22 -9.52
C ARG A 438 -17.34 2.41 -9.38
N SER A 439 -17.72 3.44 -8.63
CA SER A 439 -16.85 4.56 -8.32
C SER A 439 -15.57 4.11 -7.60
N TYR A 440 -15.70 3.18 -6.64
CA TYR A 440 -14.56 2.56 -5.98
C TYR A 440 -13.60 1.88 -6.98
N ARG A 441 -14.15 1.07 -7.89
CA ARG A 441 -13.35 0.38 -8.93
C ARG A 441 -12.66 1.39 -9.87
N GLU A 442 -13.34 2.43 -10.29
CA GLU A 442 -12.77 3.46 -11.17
C GLU A 442 -11.64 4.22 -10.47
N ILE A 443 -11.80 4.61 -9.20
CA ILE A 443 -10.72 5.24 -8.40
C ILE A 443 -9.53 4.27 -8.23
N ALA A 444 -9.77 3.00 -7.91
CA ALA A 444 -8.71 2.02 -7.74
C ALA A 444 -7.92 1.79 -9.05
N GLN A 445 -8.62 1.77 -10.20
CA GLN A 445 -8.01 1.61 -11.52
C GLN A 445 -7.17 2.79 -11.97
N MET A 446 -7.40 4.00 -11.43
CA MET A 446 -6.55 5.16 -11.71
C MET A 446 -5.08 4.91 -11.31
N GLY A 447 -4.82 4.05 -10.30
CA GLY A 447 -3.49 3.71 -9.83
C GLY A 447 -2.79 4.79 -9.02
N HIS A 448 -3.46 5.91 -8.71
CA HIS A 448 -2.92 7.03 -7.94
C HIS A 448 -3.16 6.91 -6.44
N PHE A 449 -3.95 5.93 -6.02
CA PHE A 449 -4.33 5.69 -4.62
C PHE A 449 -3.96 4.28 -4.20
N ASN A 450 -3.76 4.10 -2.90
CA ASN A 450 -3.58 2.77 -2.31
C ASN A 450 -4.94 2.05 -2.28
N PRO A 451 -5.13 0.95 -3.05
CA PRO A 451 -6.42 0.28 -3.13
C PRO A 451 -6.95 -0.27 -1.80
N GLU A 452 -6.04 -0.60 -0.87
CA GLU A 452 -6.39 -1.12 0.46
C GLU A 452 -7.00 -0.04 1.37
N ASN A 453 -6.72 1.24 1.07
CA ASN A 453 -7.13 2.38 1.88
C ASN A 453 -8.14 3.29 1.18
N ILE A 454 -8.78 2.81 0.10
CA ILE A 454 -9.93 3.48 -0.49
C ILE A 454 -11.17 3.08 0.31
N ASN A 455 -11.66 3.97 1.15
CA ASN A 455 -12.83 3.70 2.00
C ASN A 455 -13.92 4.74 1.79
N PRO A 456 -15.03 4.38 1.11
CA PRO A 456 -16.21 5.22 1.03
C PRO A 456 -16.98 5.13 2.35
N ASP A 457 -17.00 6.20 3.12
CA ASP A 457 -17.80 6.36 4.32
C ASP A 457 -19.16 6.96 3.94
N VAL A 458 -20.20 6.16 4.09
CA VAL A 458 -21.60 6.50 3.75
C VAL A 458 -22.31 6.89 5.03
N GLN A 459 -22.74 8.15 5.13
CA GLN A 459 -23.41 8.71 6.30
C GLN A 459 -24.87 9.04 5.98
N PRO A 460 -25.81 8.15 6.33
CA PRO A 460 -27.24 8.38 6.09
C PRO A 460 -27.82 9.34 7.13
N ASP A 461 -28.67 10.27 6.67
CA ASP A 461 -29.46 11.20 7.48
C ASP A 461 -30.95 10.88 7.29
N ALA A 462 -31.50 10.15 8.25
CA ALA A 462 -32.90 9.73 8.21
C ALA A 462 -33.88 10.90 8.38
N ALA A 463 -33.50 11.99 9.03
CA ALA A 463 -34.38 13.14 9.25
C ALA A 463 -34.66 13.89 7.95
N ASN A 464 -33.66 13.96 7.06
CA ASN A 464 -33.75 14.67 5.79
C ASN A 464 -33.92 13.74 4.58
N GLY A 465 -33.89 12.42 4.74
CA GLY A 465 -33.95 11.46 3.64
C GLY A 465 -32.74 11.58 2.71
N THR A 466 -31.57 11.90 3.24
CA THR A 466 -30.37 12.15 2.47
C THR A 466 -29.18 11.32 2.93
N VAL A 467 -28.14 11.30 2.08
CA VAL A 467 -26.90 10.58 2.37
C VAL A 467 -25.70 11.46 2.02
N ASP A 468 -24.75 11.59 2.93
CA ASP A 468 -23.43 12.16 2.65
C ASP A 468 -22.42 11.02 2.39
N ILE A 469 -21.60 11.18 1.35
CA ILE A 469 -20.56 10.19 0.99
C ILE A 469 -19.18 10.85 1.14
N ASN A 470 -18.34 10.29 2.01
CA ASN A 470 -16.98 10.76 2.22
C ASN A 470 -16.00 9.72 1.66
N TRP A 471 -15.27 10.06 0.60
CA TRP A 471 -14.20 9.26 0.04
C TRP A 471 -12.91 9.57 0.79
N ASN A 472 -12.46 8.62 1.62
CA ASN A 472 -11.17 8.72 2.28
C ASN A 472 -10.14 7.95 1.45
N LEU A 473 -9.19 8.68 0.87
CA LEU A 473 -8.21 8.19 -0.06
C LEU A 473 -6.81 8.34 0.55
N GLU A 474 -5.89 7.49 0.15
CA GLU A 474 -4.47 7.64 0.45
C GLU A 474 -3.70 7.75 -0.86
N SER A 475 -3.12 8.94 -1.11
CA SER A 475 -2.36 9.20 -2.32
C SER A 475 -1.09 8.37 -2.38
N LYS A 476 -0.86 7.68 -3.50
CA LYS A 476 0.32 6.84 -3.76
C LYS A 476 1.16 7.45 -4.88
N ALA A 477 2.48 7.48 -4.68
CA ALA A 477 3.40 7.76 -5.78
C ALA A 477 3.44 6.56 -6.73
N ASN A 478 3.12 6.77 -8.00
CA ASN A 478 3.17 5.72 -9.01
C ASN A 478 3.99 6.11 -10.25
N ASP A 479 4.80 7.17 -10.13
CA ASP A 479 5.84 7.44 -11.12
C ASP A 479 6.85 6.27 -11.11
N GLN A 480 7.24 5.83 -12.29
CA GLN A 480 8.04 4.62 -12.46
C GLN A 480 9.32 4.94 -13.21
N ILE A 481 10.42 4.44 -12.67
CA ILE A 481 11.72 4.37 -13.36
C ILE A 481 11.97 2.89 -13.60
N GLU A 482 11.93 2.48 -14.86
CA GLU A 482 12.20 1.12 -15.27
C GLU A 482 13.59 1.06 -15.90
N PHE A 483 14.47 0.30 -15.28
CA PHE A 483 15.76 -0.06 -15.87
C PHE A 483 15.78 -1.55 -16.14
N SER A 484 16.09 -1.93 -17.35
CA SER A 484 16.29 -3.34 -17.71
C SER A 484 17.56 -3.50 -18.53
N ALA A 485 18.27 -4.58 -18.26
CA ALA A 485 19.43 -4.99 -19.02
C ALA A 485 19.27 -6.46 -19.40
N GLY A 486 19.57 -6.77 -20.63
CA GLY A 486 19.54 -8.12 -21.17
C GLY A 486 20.83 -8.44 -21.90
N TRP A 487 21.15 -9.71 -22.01
CA TRP A 487 22.27 -10.19 -22.85
C TRP A 487 21.71 -11.10 -23.93
N GLY A 488 22.08 -10.82 -25.16
CA GLY A 488 21.69 -11.61 -26.32
C GLY A 488 22.90 -11.84 -27.27
N GLN A 489 22.58 -12.41 -28.40
CA GLN A 489 23.58 -12.73 -29.43
C GLN A 489 24.32 -11.49 -29.97
N THR A 490 23.66 -10.33 -29.90
CA THR A 490 24.17 -9.02 -30.35
C THR A 490 24.78 -8.19 -29.20
N GLY A 491 25.05 -8.80 -28.03
CA GLY A 491 25.66 -8.14 -26.88
C GLY A 491 24.64 -7.73 -25.80
N VAL A 492 25.01 -6.74 -25.00
CA VAL A 492 24.18 -6.23 -23.89
C VAL A 492 23.21 -5.17 -24.42
N ILE A 493 21.94 -5.37 -24.18
CA ILE A 493 20.89 -4.38 -24.46
C ILE A 493 20.43 -3.74 -23.14
N GLY A 494 20.43 -2.41 -23.09
CA GLY A 494 19.93 -1.62 -21.97
C GLY A 494 18.69 -0.83 -22.35
N LYS A 495 17.71 -0.78 -21.45
CA LYS A 495 16.51 0.06 -21.60
C LYS A 495 16.34 0.89 -20.33
N LEU A 496 16.10 2.18 -20.51
CA LEU A 496 15.64 3.09 -19.47
C LEU A 496 14.29 3.67 -19.88
N SER A 497 13.29 3.57 -19.00
CA SER A 497 11.98 4.15 -19.22
C SER A 497 11.57 4.96 -17.98
N LEU A 498 11.20 6.20 -18.21
CA LEU A 498 10.66 7.12 -17.20
C LEU A 498 9.18 7.33 -17.48
N LYS A 499 8.33 6.92 -16.58
CA LYS A 499 6.88 7.06 -16.69
C LYS A 499 6.34 7.95 -15.57
N PHE A 500 5.87 9.12 -15.92
CA PHE A 500 5.23 10.08 -15.02
C PHE A 500 3.71 9.97 -15.20
N THR A 501 3.02 9.48 -14.18
CA THR A 501 1.60 9.12 -14.29
C THR A 501 0.64 10.22 -13.86
N ASN A 502 1.15 11.24 -13.17
CA ASN A 502 0.37 12.39 -12.72
C ASN A 502 0.83 13.69 -13.38
N PHE A 503 1.23 13.63 -14.63
CA PHE A 503 1.69 14.81 -15.36
C PHE A 503 0.56 15.80 -15.60
N SER A 504 0.90 17.09 -15.69
CA SER A 504 0.00 18.18 -16.04
C SER A 504 0.63 19.09 -17.11
N ILE A 505 0.18 18.99 -18.34
CA ILE A 505 0.65 19.86 -19.41
C ILE A 505 0.23 21.32 -19.18
N ALA A 506 -0.91 21.54 -18.54
CA ALA A 506 -1.40 22.91 -18.23
C ALA A 506 -0.48 23.62 -17.24
N ASN A 507 0.08 22.91 -16.27
CA ASN A 507 1.00 23.44 -15.27
C ASN A 507 2.41 23.67 -15.82
N LEU A 508 2.76 23.11 -16.96
CA LEU A 508 4.03 23.39 -17.64
C LEU A 508 4.16 24.87 -18.02
N PHE A 509 3.02 25.50 -18.33
CA PHE A 509 2.95 26.90 -18.77
C PHE A 509 2.45 27.87 -17.69
N ARG A 510 2.08 27.35 -16.49
CA ARG A 510 1.62 28.15 -15.35
C ARG A 510 2.64 28.06 -14.22
N LYS A 511 3.12 29.21 -13.73
CA LYS A 511 3.84 29.26 -12.45
C LYS A 511 2.83 28.97 -11.33
N ASN A 512 2.92 27.80 -10.73
CA ASN A 512 2.05 27.41 -9.63
C ASN A 512 2.91 27.16 -8.37
N ASP A 513 2.60 27.80 -7.26
CA ASP A 513 3.34 27.70 -6.00
C ASP A 513 3.25 26.29 -5.38
N ASN A 514 2.34 25.45 -5.86
CA ASN A 514 2.14 24.07 -5.42
C ASN A 514 2.91 23.02 -6.24
N TYR A 515 3.91 23.43 -7.00
CA TYR A 515 4.73 22.54 -7.80
C TYR A 515 5.56 21.60 -6.88
N ARG A 516 5.17 20.33 -6.82
CA ARG A 516 5.86 19.28 -6.05
C ARG A 516 6.44 18.25 -6.99
N GLY A 517 7.76 18.27 -7.21
CA GLY A 517 8.44 17.25 -8.02
C GLY A 517 9.28 17.82 -9.17
N ILE A 518 9.87 16.92 -9.98
CA ILE A 518 10.73 17.27 -11.12
C ILE A 518 9.91 17.79 -12.29
N LEU A 519 8.71 17.27 -12.49
CA LEU A 519 7.76 17.66 -13.55
C LEU A 519 6.44 18.15 -12.94
N PRO A 520 5.71 19.03 -13.65
CA PRO A 520 4.40 19.52 -13.22
C PRO A 520 3.40 18.38 -13.11
N GLN A 521 2.67 18.35 -11.97
CA GLN A 521 1.72 17.28 -11.62
C GLN A 521 0.35 17.85 -11.32
N GLY A 522 -0.67 16.99 -11.30
CA GLY A 522 -2.03 17.30 -10.82
C GLY A 522 -3.17 16.83 -11.71
N ASP A 523 -3.01 16.74 -13.02
CA ASP A 523 -4.10 16.42 -13.97
C ASP A 523 -4.29 14.92 -14.25
N GLY A 524 -3.42 14.06 -13.70
CA GLY A 524 -3.50 12.63 -13.93
C GLY A 524 -3.16 12.20 -15.36
N GLN A 525 -2.47 13.07 -16.13
CA GLN A 525 -1.94 12.73 -17.45
C GLN A 525 -0.70 11.86 -17.33
N THR A 526 -0.40 11.08 -18.35
CA THR A 526 0.80 10.23 -18.38
C THR A 526 1.78 10.72 -19.42
N LEU A 527 3.02 10.96 -19.00
CA LEU A 527 4.15 11.22 -19.90
C LEU A 527 5.15 10.06 -19.73
N THR A 528 5.51 9.40 -20.83
CA THR A 528 6.53 8.34 -20.84
C THR A 528 7.66 8.73 -21.79
N ILE A 529 8.89 8.62 -21.31
CA ILE A 529 10.10 8.82 -22.08
C ILE A 529 10.91 7.56 -21.96
N SER A 530 11.27 6.94 -23.07
CA SER A 530 12.08 5.71 -23.04
C SER A 530 13.20 5.74 -24.04
N GLY A 531 14.33 5.17 -23.65
CA GLY A 531 15.48 4.92 -24.49
C GLY A 531 15.94 3.49 -24.33
N GLN A 532 16.24 2.84 -25.44
CA GLN A 532 16.79 1.50 -25.46
C GLN A 532 17.98 1.47 -26.41
N THR A 533 19.06 0.86 -25.98
CA THR A 533 20.25 0.76 -26.80
C THR A 533 20.96 -0.57 -26.59
N ASN A 534 21.53 -1.05 -27.67
CA ASN A 534 22.53 -2.13 -27.73
C ASN A 534 23.78 -1.59 -28.41
N GLY A 535 24.34 -0.50 -27.87
CA GLY A 535 25.49 0.16 -28.47
C GLY A 535 25.22 0.61 -29.93
N SER A 536 26.06 0.12 -30.87
CA SER A 536 25.96 0.47 -32.28
C SER A 536 24.93 -0.34 -33.08
N TYR A 537 24.49 -1.51 -32.55
CA TYR A 537 23.60 -2.41 -33.30
C TYR A 537 22.14 -1.92 -33.32
N TYR A 538 21.62 -1.48 -32.19
CA TYR A 538 20.22 -1.04 -32.07
C TYR A 538 20.09 0.13 -31.09
N GLN A 539 19.36 1.14 -31.52
CA GLN A 539 18.96 2.27 -30.67
C GLN A 539 17.50 2.61 -30.93
N SER A 540 16.76 2.91 -29.88
CA SER A 540 15.37 3.33 -29.98
C SER A 540 15.06 4.35 -28.90
N TYR A 541 14.42 5.43 -29.27
CA TYR A 541 13.99 6.50 -28.40
C TYR A 541 12.51 6.76 -28.64
N SER A 542 11.71 6.89 -27.57
CA SER A 542 10.30 7.21 -27.71
C SER A 542 9.83 8.16 -26.63
N VAL A 543 8.87 8.98 -27.01
CA VAL A 543 8.12 9.89 -26.12
C VAL A 543 6.64 9.65 -26.38
N SER A 544 5.86 9.44 -25.33
CA SER A 544 4.41 9.32 -25.42
C SER A 544 3.72 10.14 -24.34
N PHE A 545 2.66 10.79 -24.73
CA PHE A 545 1.76 11.55 -23.87
C PHE A 545 0.35 10.96 -23.97
N PHE A 546 -0.33 10.83 -22.84
CA PHE A 546 -1.71 10.33 -22.76
C PHE A 546 -2.51 11.15 -21.77
N ASP A 547 -3.65 11.67 -22.21
CA ASP A 547 -4.65 12.36 -21.39
C ASP A 547 -5.95 11.53 -21.39
N PRO A 548 -6.39 10.95 -20.27
CA PRO A 548 -7.62 10.16 -20.23
C PRO A 548 -8.91 11.00 -20.31
N TRP A 549 -8.82 12.32 -20.06
CA TRP A 549 -9.96 13.24 -20.06
C TRP A 549 -9.67 14.53 -20.82
N PHE A 550 -9.26 14.39 -22.06
CA PHE A 550 -8.94 15.52 -22.91
C PHE A 550 -10.09 16.56 -23.00
N GLY A 551 -9.77 17.80 -22.61
CA GLY A 551 -10.76 18.89 -22.49
C GLY A 551 -11.54 18.88 -21.16
N GLY A 552 -11.31 17.94 -20.24
CA GLY A 552 -11.80 17.93 -18.85
C GLY A 552 -13.31 17.71 -18.62
N LYS A 553 -14.14 17.79 -19.66
CA LYS A 553 -15.61 17.75 -19.54
C LYS A 553 -16.25 16.39 -19.85
N ARG A 554 -15.57 15.56 -20.63
CA ARG A 554 -16.05 14.23 -21.06
C ARG A 554 -14.91 13.23 -21.00
N ALA A 555 -15.23 11.96 -20.81
CA ALA A 555 -14.27 10.87 -20.84
C ALA A 555 -13.79 10.56 -22.27
N ASN A 556 -13.14 11.55 -22.89
CA ASN A 556 -12.46 11.40 -24.16
C ASN A 556 -10.96 11.36 -23.90
N SER A 557 -10.31 10.31 -24.32
CA SER A 557 -8.86 10.21 -24.21
C SER A 557 -8.18 10.78 -25.43
N PHE A 558 -6.97 11.31 -25.24
CA PHE A 558 -6.09 11.77 -26.30
C PHE A 558 -4.68 11.25 -26.06
N SER A 559 -4.03 10.78 -27.10
CA SER A 559 -2.65 10.31 -27.02
C SER A 559 -1.83 10.83 -28.19
N VAL A 560 -0.58 11.13 -27.91
CA VAL A 560 0.44 11.45 -28.91
C VAL A 560 1.67 10.61 -28.59
N SER A 561 2.22 9.93 -29.57
CA SER A 561 3.48 9.24 -29.41
C SER A 561 4.38 9.47 -30.60
N ALA A 562 5.67 9.65 -30.34
CA ALA A 562 6.70 9.77 -31.35
C ALA A 562 7.86 8.81 -30.99
N PHE A 563 8.42 8.15 -31.97
CA PHE A 563 9.58 7.34 -31.77
C PHE A 563 10.56 7.45 -32.93
N TYR A 564 11.80 7.20 -32.60
CA TYR A 564 12.90 7.02 -33.56
C TYR A 564 13.63 5.74 -33.19
N SER A 565 13.91 4.90 -34.17
CA SER A 565 14.78 3.74 -33.96
C SER A 565 15.74 3.56 -35.17
N VAL A 566 16.90 3.05 -34.85
CA VAL A 566 17.89 2.65 -35.83
C VAL A 566 18.43 1.27 -35.47
N GLN A 567 18.56 0.42 -36.48
CA GLN A 567 19.20 -0.89 -36.39
C GLN A 567 20.20 -0.99 -37.50
N THR A 568 21.45 -1.34 -37.18
CA THR A 568 22.50 -1.59 -38.14
C THR A 568 22.56 -3.07 -38.50
N ASP A 569 23.08 -3.39 -39.67
CA ASP A 569 23.28 -4.79 -40.07
C ASP A 569 24.53 -5.39 -39.39
N ILE A 570 24.58 -6.69 -39.31
CA ILE A 570 25.76 -7.44 -38.85
C ILE A 570 26.61 -7.74 -40.08
N SER A 571 27.86 -7.25 -40.09
CA SER A 571 28.78 -7.48 -41.17
C SER A 571 28.95 -8.98 -41.47
N SER A 572 29.02 -9.33 -42.75
CA SER A 572 29.33 -10.71 -43.20
C SER A 572 30.63 -11.26 -42.61
N ASN A 573 31.55 -10.38 -42.23
CA ASN A 573 32.78 -10.74 -41.53
C ASN A 573 32.55 -11.41 -40.17
N TYR A 574 31.42 -11.11 -39.50
CA TYR A 574 31.04 -11.78 -38.25
C TYR A 574 30.80 -13.29 -38.47
N TYR A 575 30.02 -13.61 -39.48
CA TYR A 575 29.73 -15.01 -39.81
C TYR A 575 30.95 -15.74 -40.33
N ASN A 576 31.73 -15.06 -41.15
CA ASN A 576 32.97 -15.64 -41.68
C ASN A 576 34.03 -15.82 -40.59
N SER A 577 34.20 -14.88 -39.68
CA SER A 577 35.18 -15.00 -38.59
C SER A 577 34.79 -16.08 -37.58
N ALA A 578 33.52 -16.24 -37.26
CA ALA A 578 33.03 -17.31 -36.38
C ALA A 578 33.19 -18.69 -37.02
N TYR A 579 32.98 -18.81 -38.36
CA TYR A 579 33.16 -20.04 -39.10
C TYR A 579 34.66 -20.37 -39.28
N MET A 580 35.46 -19.41 -39.60
CA MET A 580 36.90 -19.57 -39.79
C MET A 580 37.65 -19.81 -38.48
N ASN A 581 37.28 -19.16 -37.37
CA ASN A 581 37.84 -19.44 -36.05
C ASN A 581 37.55 -20.87 -35.58
N ASN A 582 36.36 -21.40 -35.85
CA ASN A 582 36.08 -22.82 -35.60
C ASN A 582 36.87 -23.76 -36.49
N TYR A 583 37.11 -23.39 -37.74
CA TYR A 583 37.87 -24.18 -38.69
C TYR A 583 39.38 -24.18 -38.36
N TRP A 584 39.95 -23.03 -38.02
CA TRP A 584 41.38 -22.90 -37.65
C TRP A 584 41.67 -23.43 -36.24
N ASN A 585 40.79 -23.33 -35.27
CA ASN A 585 40.94 -23.97 -33.93
C ASN A 585 40.93 -25.50 -34.00
N TYR A 586 40.33 -26.07 -35.02
CA TYR A 586 40.38 -27.52 -35.26
C TYR A 586 41.71 -28.01 -35.86
N TYR A 587 42.40 -27.14 -36.63
CA TYR A 587 43.63 -27.52 -37.33
C TYR A 587 44.94 -26.98 -36.77
N SER A 588 44.92 -25.92 -35.97
CA SER A 588 46.12 -25.36 -35.33
C SER A 588 46.03 -25.52 -33.80
N GLY A 589 46.51 -26.65 -33.33
CA GLY A 589 46.80 -26.80 -31.94
C GLY A 589 47.82 -25.77 -31.45
N TYR A 590 47.43 -24.97 -30.48
CA TYR A 590 48.24 -24.08 -29.63
C TYR A 590 48.78 -22.78 -30.23
N GLY A 591 48.30 -21.69 -29.68
CA GLY A 591 49.04 -20.43 -29.53
C GLY A 591 48.53 -19.25 -30.33
N SER A 592 47.60 -18.54 -29.78
CA SER A 592 47.46 -17.08 -29.79
C SER A 592 46.08 -16.66 -29.24
N TYR A 593 45.89 -16.83 -27.94
CA TYR A 593 44.59 -16.62 -27.31
C TYR A 593 44.34 -15.20 -26.76
N TYR A 594 45.32 -14.26 -26.86
CA TYR A 594 45.25 -13.04 -26.06
C TYR A 594 45.21 -11.70 -26.79
N ASN A 595 45.42 -11.62 -28.12
CA ASN A 595 45.55 -10.30 -28.77
C ASN A 595 44.43 -9.90 -29.73
N ASN A 596 43.44 -10.76 -30.02
CA ASN A 596 42.36 -10.43 -30.96
C ASN A 596 41.00 -10.10 -30.34
N TYR A 597 40.87 -10.21 -29.02
CA TYR A 597 39.54 -10.08 -28.40
C TYR A 597 39.09 -8.63 -28.21
N TYR A 598 39.99 -7.67 -28.12
CA TYR A 598 39.65 -6.26 -27.83
C TYR A 598 39.56 -5.35 -29.08
N ASN A 599 40.16 -5.70 -30.20
CA ASN A 599 40.20 -4.81 -31.38
C ASN A 599 39.13 -5.09 -32.43
N ASN A 600 38.30 -6.13 -32.30
CA ASN A 600 37.39 -6.56 -33.37
C ASN A 600 35.88 -6.34 -33.09
N TYR A 601 35.52 -5.81 -31.96
CA TYR A 601 34.08 -5.62 -31.69
C TYR A 601 33.43 -4.49 -32.51
N GLU A 602 34.20 -3.45 -32.87
CA GLU A 602 33.72 -2.36 -33.74
C GLU A 602 33.61 -2.76 -35.22
N SER A 603 34.30 -3.81 -35.67
CA SER A 603 34.27 -4.22 -37.09
C SER A 603 33.16 -5.21 -37.45
N TYR A 604 32.36 -5.67 -36.49
CA TYR A 604 31.27 -6.60 -36.76
C TYR A 604 29.95 -5.92 -37.17
N TYR A 605 29.80 -4.63 -36.90
CA TYR A 605 28.63 -3.85 -37.27
C TYR A 605 29.01 -2.95 -38.45
N ASP A 606 28.15 -2.95 -39.47
CA ASP A 606 28.32 -2.10 -40.62
C ASP A 606 27.39 -0.87 -40.48
N PRO A 607 27.93 0.30 -40.10
CA PRO A 607 27.11 1.50 -39.89
C PRO A 607 26.51 2.03 -41.20
N ASP A 608 27.07 1.65 -42.36
CA ASP A 608 26.55 2.05 -43.66
C ASP A 608 25.29 1.25 -44.04
N LYS A 609 25.10 0.07 -43.43
CA LYS A 609 23.95 -0.80 -43.60
C LYS A 609 22.97 -0.62 -42.43
N SER A 610 21.88 0.04 -42.66
CA SER A 610 20.93 0.34 -41.56
C SER A 610 19.47 0.44 -42.00
N ILE A 611 18.59 0.13 -41.09
CA ILE A 611 17.16 0.51 -41.15
C ILE A 611 16.88 1.54 -40.08
N GLN A 612 16.39 2.70 -40.48
CA GLN A 612 15.93 3.75 -39.58
C GLN A 612 14.43 3.88 -39.67
N MET A 613 13.77 4.08 -38.53
CA MET A 613 12.33 4.26 -38.45
C MET A 613 12.01 5.52 -37.67
N TYR A 614 11.13 6.34 -38.21
CA TYR A 614 10.50 7.46 -37.54
C TYR A 614 9.00 7.19 -37.45
N GLY A 615 8.41 7.38 -36.30
CA GLY A 615 6.99 7.19 -36.15
C GLY A 615 6.33 8.32 -35.34
N LEU A 616 5.15 8.69 -35.77
CA LEU A 616 4.25 9.61 -35.08
C LEU A 616 2.85 9.02 -35.08
N SER A 617 2.24 8.89 -33.89
CA SER A 617 0.85 8.43 -33.75
C SER A 617 0.05 9.43 -32.95
N LEU A 618 -1.18 9.68 -33.43
CA LEU A 618 -2.20 10.49 -32.75
C LEU A 618 -3.39 9.57 -32.46
N GLY A 619 -3.77 9.44 -31.22
CA GLY A 619 -4.90 8.63 -30.81
C GLY A 619 -5.99 9.48 -30.16
N TRP A 620 -7.23 9.15 -30.43
CA TRP A 620 -8.39 9.71 -29.77
C TRP A 620 -9.33 8.59 -29.36
N GLY A 621 -9.85 8.64 -28.13
CA GLY A 621 -10.79 7.65 -27.59
C GLY A 621 -11.99 8.29 -26.95
N LYS A 622 -13.12 7.59 -26.98
CA LYS A 622 -14.37 8.02 -26.37
C LYS A 622 -15.07 6.86 -25.71
N ARG A 623 -15.46 7.03 -24.43
CA ARG A 623 -16.38 6.12 -23.76
C ARG A 623 -17.79 6.36 -24.27
N LEU A 624 -18.44 5.34 -24.78
CA LEU A 624 -19.80 5.40 -25.29
C LEU A 624 -20.80 5.32 -24.12
N ARG A 625 -22.04 5.77 -24.33
CA ARG A 625 -23.13 5.66 -23.36
C ARG A 625 -24.17 4.63 -23.81
N TRP A 626 -24.15 4.26 -25.05
CA TRP A 626 -25.03 3.29 -25.68
C TRP A 626 -24.20 2.27 -26.47
N PRO A 627 -24.50 0.98 -26.42
CA PRO A 627 -25.60 0.32 -25.67
C PRO A 627 -25.39 0.27 -24.15
N ASP A 628 -24.16 0.30 -23.68
CA ASP A 628 -23.78 0.48 -22.27
C ASP A 628 -22.49 1.33 -22.19
N ASP A 629 -22.13 1.77 -20.99
CA ASP A 629 -20.97 2.64 -20.79
C ASP A 629 -19.64 1.88 -20.57
N TYR A 630 -19.62 0.57 -20.81
CA TYR A 630 -18.41 -0.24 -20.90
C TYR A 630 -17.78 -0.18 -22.29
N PHE A 631 -18.50 0.31 -23.29
CA PHE A 631 -17.98 0.46 -24.65
C PHE A 631 -17.05 1.66 -24.79
N THR A 632 -15.93 1.44 -25.46
CA THR A 632 -14.99 2.48 -25.87
C THR A 632 -14.77 2.42 -27.38
N LEU A 633 -14.81 3.57 -28.01
CA LEU A 633 -14.43 3.73 -29.41
C LEU A 633 -13.14 4.53 -29.47
N SER A 634 -12.13 4.02 -30.13
CA SER A 634 -10.87 4.73 -30.35
C SER A 634 -10.51 4.79 -31.82
N ALA A 635 -9.95 5.92 -32.23
CA ALA A 635 -9.40 6.16 -33.55
C ALA A 635 -7.94 6.53 -33.40
N GLU A 636 -7.10 6.04 -34.30
CA GLU A 636 -5.68 6.29 -34.35
C GLU A 636 -5.26 6.69 -35.76
N LEU A 637 -4.43 7.73 -35.85
CA LEU A 637 -3.72 8.10 -37.06
C LEU A 637 -2.24 7.86 -36.78
N SER A 638 -1.61 6.99 -37.56
CA SER A 638 -0.20 6.64 -37.40
C SER A 638 0.54 6.88 -38.70
N PHE A 639 1.64 7.59 -38.61
CA PHE A 639 2.59 7.77 -39.69
C PHE A 639 3.94 7.17 -39.31
N GLN A 640 4.48 6.33 -40.18
CA GLN A 640 5.81 5.74 -40.00
C GLN A 640 6.60 5.88 -41.30
N ARG A 641 7.85 6.26 -41.17
CA ARG A 641 8.80 6.31 -42.28
C ARG A 641 9.97 5.38 -42.01
N PHE A 642 10.23 4.51 -42.96
CA PHE A 642 11.34 3.58 -42.96
C PHE A 642 12.36 4.09 -43.97
N ILE A 643 13.63 4.13 -43.56
CA ILE A 643 14.77 4.49 -44.42
C ILE A 643 15.73 3.30 -44.35
N LEU A 644 15.90 2.65 -45.47
CA LEU A 644 16.78 1.49 -45.61
C LEU A 644 18.02 1.93 -46.39
N LYS A 645 19.20 1.58 -45.86
CA LYS A 645 20.48 1.77 -46.50
C LYS A 645 21.15 0.40 -46.59
N ASP A 646 21.28 -0.09 -47.79
CA ASP A 646 21.91 -1.38 -48.11
C ASP A 646 21.54 -2.52 -47.11
N TRP A 647 20.20 -2.61 -46.81
CA TRP A 647 19.69 -3.52 -45.83
C TRP A 647 19.52 -4.93 -46.38
N SER A 648 20.38 -5.86 -45.93
CA SER A 648 20.55 -7.18 -46.53
C SER A 648 19.39 -8.16 -46.33
N TYR A 649 18.44 -7.87 -45.41
CA TYR A 649 17.31 -8.76 -45.13
C TYR A 649 16.03 -8.44 -45.92
N LEU A 650 16.02 -7.37 -46.71
CA LEU A 650 14.90 -7.00 -47.57
C LEU A 650 15.37 -7.01 -49.05
N TYR A 651 15.30 -8.18 -49.66
CA TYR A 651 15.65 -8.35 -51.06
C TYR A 651 14.42 -8.27 -51.94
N ILE A 652 14.25 -7.15 -52.63
CA ILE A 652 13.32 -7.07 -53.77
C ILE A 652 14.21 -7.36 -55.01
N ARG A 653 13.95 -8.52 -55.62
CA ARG A 653 14.68 -8.90 -56.83
C ARG A 653 14.08 -8.19 -58.04
N LEU A 654 14.90 -7.41 -58.72
CA LEU A 654 14.56 -6.76 -59.97
C LEU A 654 14.62 -7.75 -61.14
N ASN A 655 13.97 -7.44 -62.24
CA ASN A 655 13.98 -8.29 -63.45
C ASN A 655 15.37 -8.41 -64.09
N ASN A 656 16.25 -7.41 -63.89
CA ASN A 656 17.65 -7.45 -64.32
C ASN A 656 18.53 -8.39 -63.45
N GLY A 657 17.96 -9.00 -62.39
CA GLY A 657 18.67 -9.90 -61.46
C GLY A 657 19.31 -9.20 -60.26
N GLU A 658 19.34 -7.89 -60.23
CA GLU A 658 19.81 -7.12 -59.06
C GLU A 658 18.83 -7.14 -57.89
N TYR A 659 19.33 -6.82 -56.71
CA TYR A 659 18.50 -6.74 -55.50
C TYR A 659 18.44 -5.30 -55.00
N MET A 660 17.21 -4.83 -54.75
CA MET A 660 17.00 -3.55 -54.10
C MET A 660 17.15 -3.71 -52.59
N SER A 661 18.14 -3.08 -51.99
CA SER A 661 18.44 -3.10 -50.55
C SER A 661 18.37 -1.72 -49.90
N THR A 662 18.25 -0.66 -50.72
CA THR A 662 18.21 0.74 -50.32
C THR A 662 16.89 1.38 -50.77
N GLY A 663 16.32 2.26 -49.95
CA GLY A 663 15.10 2.97 -50.31
C GLY A 663 14.36 3.54 -49.11
N ASN A 664 13.29 4.26 -49.38
CA ASN A 664 12.40 4.85 -48.37
C ASN A 664 10.99 4.32 -48.56
N CYS A 665 10.34 4.00 -47.45
CA CYS A 665 8.98 3.52 -47.45
C CYS A 665 8.19 4.26 -46.35
N ASN A 666 6.96 4.64 -46.66
CA ASN A 666 6.09 5.35 -45.75
C ASN A 666 4.83 4.51 -45.46
N ASN A 667 4.37 4.53 -44.22
CA ASN A 667 3.14 3.90 -43.79
C ASN A 667 2.27 4.97 -43.12
N LEU A 668 1.19 5.38 -43.76
CA LEU A 668 0.16 6.20 -43.16
C LEU A 668 -1.06 5.34 -42.94
N SER A 669 -1.36 5.03 -41.67
CA SER A 669 -2.46 4.14 -41.35
C SER A 669 -3.50 4.82 -40.44
N PHE A 670 -4.74 4.46 -40.69
CA PHE A 670 -5.89 4.80 -39.87
C PHE A 670 -6.33 3.54 -39.12
N GLY A 671 -6.42 3.62 -37.80
CA GLY A 671 -6.94 2.58 -36.93
C GLY A 671 -8.27 2.97 -36.33
N LEU A 672 -9.23 2.06 -36.31
CA LEU A 672 -10.48 2.19 -35.58
C LEU A 672 -10.66 0.97 -34.70
N THR A 673 -10.90 1.16 -33.40
CA THR A 673 -11.10 0.08 -32.44
C THR A 673 -12.35 0.30 -31.63
N LEU A 674 -13.25 -0.67 -31.62
CA LEU A 674 -14.38 -0.76 -30.70
C LEU A 674 -14.05 -1.82 -29.66
N ALA A 675 -14.01 -1.43 -28.40
CA ALA A 675 -13.74 -2.34 -27.31
C ALA A 675 -14.82 -2.26 -26.23
N ARG A 676 -15.07 -3.36 -25.52
CA ARG A 676 -15.95 -3.42 -24.37
C ARG A 676 -15.28 -4.22 -23.27
N ASN A 677 -15.15 -3.64 -22.09
CA ASN A 677 -14.64 -4.36 -20.93
C ASN A 677 -15.60 -4.20 -19.75
N SER A 678 -16.31 -5.29 -19.44
CA SER A 678 -17.26 -5.38 -18.32
C SER A 678 -16.80 -6.38 -17.25
N THR A 679 -15.48 -6.67 -17.16
CA THR A 679 -14.94 -7.56 -16.14
C THR A 679 -15.09 -6.95 -14.75
N ASP A 680 -15.48 -7.78 -13.78
CA ASP A 680 -15.67 -7.40 -12.38
C ASP A 680 -14.34 -7.05 -11.66
N ASN A 681 -13.24 -7.70 -12.04
CA ASN A 681 -11.92 -7.48 -11.46
C ASN A 681 -10.83 -7.49 -12.53
N PRO A 682 -9.92 -6.50 -12.58
CA PRO A 682 -8.88 -6.43 -13.60
C PRO A 682 -7.77 -7.50 -13.45
N ILE A 683 -7.55 -8.03 -12.25
CA ILE A 683 -6.48 -9.00 -11.98
C ILE A 683 -7.01 -10.44 -11.94
N PHE A 684 -8.12 -10.65 -11.25
CA PHE A 684 -8.76 -11.96 -11.09
C PHE A 684 -10.23 -11.90 -11.45
N PRO A 685 -10.56 -11.74 -12.75
CA PRO A 685 -11.95 -11.64 -13.17
C PRO A 685 -12.71 -12.95 -12.90
N ARG A 686 -13.91 -12.82 -12.38
CA ARG A 686 -14.84 -13.92 -12.12
C ARG A 686 -16.04 -13.92 -13.07
N SER A 687 -16.42 -12.73 -13.49
CA SER A 687 -17.58 -12.52 -14.37
C SER A 687 -17.30 -11.39 -15.37
N GLY A 688 -18.11 -11.33 -16.42
CA GLY A 688 -18.03 -10.30 -17.43
C GLY A 688 -17.27 -10.72 -18.68
N SER A 689 -17.04 -9.76 -19.55
CA SER A 689 -16.41 -9.97 -20.86
C SER A 689 -15.46 -8.83 -21.20
N ASP A 690 -14.40 -9.17 -21.94
CA ASP A 690 -13.47 -8.24 -22.55
C ASP A 690 -13.35 -8.59 -24.03
N PHE A 691 -13.86 -7.76 -24.91
CA PHE A 691 -13.76 -7.95 -26.34
C PHE A 691 -13.40 -6.67 -27.08
N SER A 692 -12.67 -6.79 -28.16
CA SER A 692 -12.33 -5.71 -29.05
C SER A 692 -12.35 -6.15 -30.51
N ALA A 693 -12.85 -5.27 -31.36
CA ALA A 693 -12.75 -5.34 -32.80
C ALA A 693 -11.96 -4.15 -33.28
N SER A 694 -10.88 -4.37 -34.02
CA SER A 694 -10.08 -3.30 -34.59
C SER A 694 -9.84 -3.51 -36.09
N VAL A 695 -9.88 -2.42 -36.83
CA VAL A 695 -9.47 -2.34 -38.21
C VAL A 695 -8.38 -1.29 -38.36
N HIS A 696 -7.30 -1.64 -39.01
CA HIS A 696 -6.27 -0.74 -39.45
C HIS A 696 -6.20 -0.79 -40.96
N PHE A 697 -6.20 0.36 -41.59
CA PHE A 697 -6.13 0.47 -43.02
C PHE A 697 -5.30 1.67 -43.45
N THR A 698 -4.67 1.56 -44.59
CA THR A 698 -3.98 2.63 -45.26
C THR A 698 -4.82 3.16 -46.42
N PRO A 699 -4.62 4.39 -46.89
CA PRO A 699 -5.23 4.84 -48.14
C PRO A 699 -4.90 3.88 -49.28
N PRO A 700 -5.84 3.58 -50.15
CA PRO A 700 -5.63 2.68 -51.30
C PRO A 700 -4.85 3.44 -52.42
N TYR A 701 -3.58 3.65 -52.22
CA TYR A 701 -2.72 4.43 -53.12
C TYR A 701 -2.67 3.83 -54.55
N SER A 702 -2.83 2.52 -54.67
CA SER A 702 -2.87 1.83 -55.96
C SER A 702 -4.09 2.21 -56.79
N LEU A 703 -5.22 2.57 -56.16
CA LEU A 703 -6.44 3.03 -56.88
C LEU A 703 -6.35 4.46 -57.41
N PHE A 704 -5.40 5.23 -56.89
CA PHE A 704 -5.16 6.62 -57.32
C PHE A 704 -4.02 6.78 -58.31
N SER A 705 -3.46 5.64 -58.78
CA SER A 705 -2.33 5.59 -59.69
C SER A 705 -2.74 4.84 -60.93
N ASP A 706 -2.45 5.40 -62.12
CA ASP A 706 -2.68 4.74 -63.42
C ASP A 706 -1.63 3.64 -63.73
N LYS A 707 -0.86 3.22 -62.74
CA LYS A 707 0.22 2.24 -62.87
C LYS A 707 -0.29 0.81 -62.66
N ASP A 708 0.06 -0.09 -63.56
CA ASP A 708 -0.13 -1.51 -63.39
C ASP A 708 0.95 -2.11 -62.48
N TYR A 709 0.62 -2.20 -61.18
CA TYR A 709 1.55 -2.74 -60.16
C TYR A 709 1.91 -4.22 -60.35
N ALA A 710 1.23 -4.98 -61.19
CA ALA A 710 1.57 -6.37 -61.48
C ALA A 710 2.84 -6.45 -62.39
N THR A 711 2.99 -5.50 -63.26
CA THR A 711 4.09 -5.44 -64.23
C THR A 711 5.09 -4.32 -63.93
N TYR A 712 4.66 -3.28 -63.28
CA TYR A 712 5.42 -2.06 -62.98
C TYR A 712 6.38 -2.27 -61.78
N GLY A 713 7.56 -1.65 -61.88
CA GLY A 713 8.45 -1.53 -60.72
C GLY A 713 9.46 -2.65 -60.52
N LYS A 714 9.66 -3.52 -61.53
CA LYS A 714 10.65 -4.59 -61.45
C LYS A 714 11.81 -4.45 -62.42
N ASP A 715 11.72 -3.53 -63.39
CA ASP A 715 12.70 -3.39 -64.44
C ASP A 715 13.90 -2.52 -64.05
N ASP A 716 13.65 -1.48 -63.26
CA ASP A 716 14.71 -0.66 -62.73
C ASP A 716 14.49 -0.24 -61.25
N TYR A 717 15.50 0.37 -60.64
CA TYR A 717 15.55 0.74 -59.24
C TYR A 717 14.53 1.88 -58.91
N ASP A 718 14.44 2.89 -59.77
CA ASP A 718 13.57 4.06 -59.52
C ASP A 718 12.08 3.70 -59.63
N GLU A 719 11.75 2.82 -60.55
CA GLU A 719 10.38 2.26 -60.64
C GLU A 719 10.03 1.44 -59.41
N ALA A 720 10.92 0.53 -58.98
CA ALA A 720 10.73 -0.26 -57.77
C ALA A 720 10.58 0.63 -56.54
N ALA A 721 11.43 1.66 -56.39
CA ALA A 721 11.34 2.61 -55.29
C ALA A 721 10.01 3.39 -55.29
N SER A 722 9.45 3.67 -56.47
CA SER A 722 8.16 4.36 -56.59
C SER A 722 6.98 3.49 -56.18
N VAL A 723 7.01 2.19 -56.47
CA VAL A 723 5.98 1.22 -56.10
C VAL A 723 5.96 0.98 -54.62
N PHE A 724 7.14 0.81 -53.98
CA PHE A 724 7.23 0.50 -52.56
C PHE A 724 7.25 1.75 -51.65
N ARG A 725 7.05 2.96 -52.19
CA ARG A 725 7.11 4.21 -51.47
C ARG A 725 6.03 4.34 -50.40
N TRP A 726 4.86 3.76 -50.61
CA TRP A 726 3.72 3.77 -49.69
C TRP A 726 3.24 2.35 -49.45
N ILE A 727 3.13 1.99 -48.15
CA ILE A 727 2.59 0.68 -47.73
C ILE A 727 1.06 0.74 -47.84
N GLU A 728 0.49 -0.27 -48.48
CA GLU A 728 -0.95 -0.40 -48.62
C GLU A 728 -1.42 -1.73 -48.03
N TYR A 729 -2.33 -1.65 -47.05
CA TYR A 729 -2.91 -2.82 -46.42
C TYR A 729 -4.21 -2.49 -45.68
N HIS A 730 -4.97 -3.52 -45.40
CA HIS A 730 -5.99 -3.50 -44.36
C HIS A 730 -5.80 -4.72 -43.44
N LYS A 731 -6.01 -4.52 -42.13
CA LYS A 731 -5.82 -5.54 -41.10
C LYS A 731 -6.95 -5.52 -40.12
N TRP A 732 -7.62 -6.65 -39.97
CA TRP A 732 -8.72 -6.84 -39.05
C TRP A 732 -8.26 -7.72 -37.89
N LYS A 733 -8.63 -7.33 -36.66
CA LYS A 733 -8.31 -8.08 -35.45
C LYS A 733 -9.55 -8.16 -34.58
N PHE A 734 -9.91 -9.37 -34.16
CA PHE A 734 -10.95 -9.63 -33.19
C PHE A 734 -10.33 -10.29 -31.99
N LYS A 735 -10.73 -9.85 -30.78
CA LYS A 735 -10.34 -10.48 -29.52
C LYS A 735 -11.57 -10.55 -28.65
N ALA A 736 -11.84 -11.70 -28.10
CA ALA A 736 -12.94 -11.92 -27.19
C ALA A 736 -12.46 -12.79 -26.01
N LYS A 737 -12.79 -12.34 -24.80
CA LYS A 737 -12.62 -13.13 -23.58
C LYS A 737 -13.89 -13.04 -22.78
N THR A 738 -14.36 -14.16 -22.26
CA THR A 738 -15.49 -14.20 -21.34
C THR A 738 -15.10 -14.96 -20.08
N TYR A 739 -15.64 -14.55 -18.96
CA TYR A 739 -15.37 -15.13 -17.67
C TYR A 739 -16.67 -15.55 -17.03
N THR A 740 -16.75 -16.83 -16.62
CA THR A 740 -17.95 -17.42 -16.01
C THR A 740 -17.54 -18.16 -14.75
N ALA A 741 -17.99 -17.68 -13.60
CA ALA A 741 -17.83 -18.37 -12.33
C ALA A 741 -18.72 -19.63 -12.31
N LEU A 742 -18.16 -20.77 -11.90
CA LEU A 742 -18.90 -22.06 -11.85
C LEU A 742 -19.80 -22.18 -10.64
N SER A 743 -19.64 -21.30 -9.64
CA SER A 743 -20.53 -21.24 -8.46
C SER A 743 -20.56 -19.83 -7.89
N GLY A 744 -21.57 -19.51 -7.05
CA GLY A 744 -21.68 -18.24 -6.34
C GLY A 744 -20.67 -18.05 -5.20
N ALA A 745 -19.87 -19.07 -4.85
CA ALA A 745 -18.91 -18.98 -3.77
C ALA A 745 -17.77 -17.98 -4.12
N GLN A 746 -17.31 -17.19 -3.13
CA GLN A 746 -16.23 -16.23 -3.31
C GLN A 746 -14.94 -16.82 -3.91
N LYS A 747 -14.63 -18.10 -3.62
CA LYS A 747 -13.52 -18.85 -4.19
C LYS A 747 -14.08 -20.01 -5.00
N CYS A 748 -14.32 -19.78 -6.26
CA CYS A 748 -14.78 -20.83 -7.18
C CYS A 748 -13.86 -20.90 -8.41
N PRO A 749 -13.82 -22.03 -9.11
CA PRO A 749 -13.22 -22.10 -10.43
C PRO A 749 -13.96 -21.17 -11.40
N VAL A 750 -13.21 -20.51 -12.26
CA VAL A 750 -13.73 -19.62 -13.31
C VAL A 750 -13.35 -20.21 -14.66
N ILE A 751 -14.31 -20.36 -15.53
CA ILE A 751 -14.05 -20.71 -16.94
C ILE A 751 -13.78 -19.41 -17.68
N MET A 752 -12.62 -19.33 -18.33
CA MET A 752 -12.29 -18.29 -19.30
C MET A 752 -12.31 -18.89 -20.69
N THR A 753 -13.12 -18.33 -21.57
CA THR A 753 -13.06 -18.62 -23.01
C THR A 753 -12.37 -17.45 -23.72
N ARG A 754 -11.50 -17.77 -24.68
CA ARG A 754 -10.76 -16.79 -25.47
C ARG A 754 -10.84 -17.14 -26.95
N ALA A 755 -11.10 -16.15 -27.78
CA ALA A 755 -11.04 -16.22 -29.24
C ALA A 755 -10.26 -15.02 -29.76
N GLU A 756 -9.34 -15.28 -30.69
CA GLU A 756 -8.54 -14.23 -31.36
C GLU A 756 -8.42 -14.52 -32.86
#